data_f8a3e0f11f9b1e4d540705b42f2296c5
#
_entry.id   f8a3e0f11f9b1e4d540705b42f2296c5
#
_cell.length_a   1.000
_cell.length_b   1.000
_cell.length_c   1.000
_cell.angle_alpha   90.00
_cell.angle_beta   90.00
_cell.angle_gamma   90.00
#
_symmetry.space_group_name_H-M   'P 1'
#
loop_
_entity.id
_entity.type
_entity.pdbx_description
1 polymer ?
#
loop_
_entity_poly.entity_id
_entity_poly.type
_entity_poly.pdbx_seq_one_letter_code
_entity_poly.pdbx_strand_id
1 'polypeptide(L)'
;MLLWLLACGMKKKHSKPGTMVAKPWLLLTCLAAAATAGVLQARAQPDSIGFISIDCGLPGTAGYVDDTTKLSTVPDAGFTDTGSNHNISAEYITQVPSRRYHNVRSFPDGARNCYTLRSLVAGFKYLVRAAFIYGNYDGLGQLPIFDLYIGVNFWGMVNVSSPDGYEVMEAIVVVPDDFVQVCLVNTGTGTPFISLLDLRPLKNSLYPQANAMQGLVLLGRTNFGPGTDGVRYPDDPHDRVWYPWIDAATYDVISTTEKVRNIDNDLFEAPSKVMQTAITPRNATRGIYFYWDSKPQPKDPTPQYTAVMHFSELQLLPNNSVREFSIHINGELWSPGGITPDYLRSNAAYSDVPLPAGSARYNVTINATANSTLPPFINGVEVFSIISTTNAGTYSQDVSAITAIKTKYRVQKNWRGDPCGPKSFAWDGLTCSYGVSIPPKITGVNISFSGLDGDISSSFANFKAIRYLNLSYNNLTGSIPDVISQLPSLTVLDLTGNQLSGSIPSGLLKRVEEGSLNLQYGNNPNLCTDAESCKPPKGKSKHAVYIAVPVVLIVVIGLLAALFFCFMRRKRQGSTTNTVKPQNETPATHPQSSLQLENRQFTYRELEVITNKFERVLGQGGFGKVYSGSLADGTPVAVKLRSQTSNQGVKEFLAEAQILTRIHHKNLVSMIGYCKDGHHMGLVYEYMSEGTLHEQIAGNGSSRRCLTWTQRLRIALESAQGLEYLHRGCNPPLIHRDVKATNILLNEKLEAKIADFGLSKTFNHDSGMQVSTYSLVGTHGYLDPEYYATQKPTTKSDVYSFGVVLLELVTGKPAIVRDPEPTNIIDWARRRLARGNIEGVVDARMHGNYDVNSVWKVTDIALKCTMQASSQRPSMTEVVGQLHECLQLEEVHTGDAATGSFYTGTSRDPNSGYNAYAADGAQSIGAHQSSTTAFEMEHDIGRELRMDTGPVAR
;
A
#
# COMPACT_ATOMS: atom_id res chain seq x y z
N MET A 1 40.40 -9.86 0.21
CA MET A 1 40.50 -9.02 1.40
C MET A 1 40.81 -9.80 2.67
N LEU A 2 40.28 -11.01 2.88
CA LEU A 2 40.67 -11.89 4.02
C LEU A 2 42.13 -12.43 3.91
N LEU A 3 42.64 -12.61 2.73
CA LEU A 3 44.02 -13.08 2.47
C LEU A 3 45.11 -12.02 2.75
N TRP A 4 44.75 -10.75 2.80
CA TRP A 4 45.69 -9.66 3.10
C TRP A 4 45.85 -9.42 4.61
N LEU A 5 44.87 -9.81 5.42
CA LEU A 5 44.89 -9.71 6.88
C LEU A 5 45.70 -10.85 7.53
N LEU A 6 45.94 -11.96 6.84
CA LEU A 6 46.73 -13.10 7.32
C LEU A 6 48.24 -12.95 7.03
N ALA A 7 48.62 -12.03 6.13
CA ALA A 7 50.04 -11.83 5.77
C ALA A 7 50.80 -10.85 6.69
N CYS A 8 50.13 -10.12 7.57
CA CYS A 8 50.78 -9.17 8.51
C CYS A 8 51.00 -9.68 9.92
N GLY A 9 50.81 -10.98 10.19
CA GLY A 9 50.77 -11.57 11.54
C GLY A 9 51.98 -12.43 11.95
N MET A 10 53.10 -12.40 11.25
CA MET A 10 54.29 -13.17 11.70
C MET A 10 55.59 -12.37 11.65
N LYS A 11 55.90 -11.64 12.71
CA LYS A 11 57.27 -11.49 13.22
C LYS A 11 57.24 -11.22 14.72
N LYS A 12 57.53 -12.25 15.51
CA LYS A 12 57.82 -12.21 16.95
C LYS A 12 59.10 -11.42 17.19
N LYS A 13 59.07 -10.44 18.11
CA LYS A 13 60.17 -10.14 19.04
C LYS A 13 59.63 -9.63 20.38
N HIS A 14 60.10 -10.23 21.43
CA HIS A 14 59.76 -9.96 22.84
C HIS A 14 60.01 -8.54 23.28
N SER A 15 59.04 -7.90 23.94
CA SER A 15 59.23 -6.98 25.08
C SER A 15 57.90 -6.66 25.75
N LYS A 16 57.89 -6.33 27.01
CA LYS A 16 56.93 -6.23 28.10
C LYS A 16 55.59 -5.54 27.81
N PRO A 17 54.51 -5.79 28.63
CA PRO A 17 53.14 -5.37 28.32
C PRO A 17 52.94 -3.88 28.69
N GLY A 18 52.63 -3.08 27.68
CA GLY A 18 52.09 -1.72 27.80
C GLY A 18 50.72 -1.68 27.18
N THR A 19 49.80 -1.14 27.89
CA THR A 19 48.37 -0.97 27.46
C THR A 19 48.29 -0.26 26.13
N MET A 20 47.85 -0.97 25.07
CA MET A 20 47.52 -0.39 23.76
C MET A 20 46.11 0.16 23.84
N VAL A 21 46.00 1.48 23.97
CA VAL A 21 44.80 2.23 23.68
C VAL A 21 44.68 2.27 22.15
N ALA A 22 43.74 1.49 21.58
CA ALA A 22 43.45 1.50 20.16
C ALA A 22 42.92 2.90 19.80
N LYS A 23 43.54 3.56 18.82
CA LYS A 23 43.15 4.91 18.38
C LYS A 23 41.78 4.87 17.74
N PRO A 24 40.82 5.70 18.17
CA PRO A 24 39.44 5.69 17.68
C PRO A 24 39.31 6.02 16.19
N TRP A 25 40.34 6.53 15.54
CA TRP A 25 40.33 6.86 14.12
C TRP A 25 40.31 5.64 13.16
N LEU A 26 40.84 4.49 13.56
CA LEU A 26 40.81 3.27 12.73
C LEU A 26 39.40 2.62 12.73
N LEU A 27 38.67 2.74 13.82
CA LEU A 27 37.27 2.30 13.89
C LEU A 27 36.34 3.22 13.08
N LEU A 28 36.61 4.53 13.08
CA LEU A 28 35.88 5.51 12.29
C LEU A 28 36.12 5.32 10.77
N THR A 29 37.33 5.00 10.33
CA THR A 29 37.61 4.73 8.93
C THR A 29 37.01 3.41 8.44
N CYS A 30 36.94 2.37 9.28
CA CYS A 30 36.25 1.12 8.95
C CYS A 30 34.72 1.29 8.92
N LEU A 31 34.16 2.11 9.83
CA LEU A 31 32.74 2.46 9.83
C LEU A 31 32.38 3.34 8.62
N ALA A 32 33.25 4.27 8.25
CA ALA A 32 33.05 5.10 7.05
C ALA A 32 33.17 4.28 5.76
N ALA A 33 34.10 3.30 5.69
CA ALA A 33 34.20 2.40 4.53
C ALA A 33 33.03 1.41 4.44
N ALA A 34 32.45 0.98 5.57
CA ALA A 34 31.23 0.16 5.60
C ALA A 34 29.98 0.98 5.23
N ALA A 35 29.94 2.26 5.66
CA ALA A 35 28.86 3.16 5.29
C ALA A 35 28.89 3.53 3.78
N THR A 36 30.10 3.74 3.21
CA THR A 36 30.24 4.01 1.77
C THR A 36 29.95 2.78 0.90
N ALA A 37 30.27 1.55 1.38
CA ALA A 37 29.89 0.31 0.69
C ALA A 37 28.36 0.09 0.73
N GLY A 38 27.69 0.45 1.84
CA GLY A 38 26.22 0.43 1.94
C GLY A 38 25.53 1.49 1.08
N VAL A 39 26.17 2.66 0.91
CA VAL A 39 25.66 3.76 0.07
C VAL A 39 25.83 3.47 -1.43
N LEU A 40 26.84 2.70 -1.83
CA LEU A 40 27.02 2.27 -3.23
C LEU A 40 25.99 1.20 -3.66
N GLN A 41 25.41 0.45 -2.71
CA GLN A 41 24.31 -0.49 -3.00
C GLN A 41 22.94 0.19 -3.13
N ALA A 42 22.79 1.44 -2.68
CA ALA A 42 21.54 2.20 -2.74
C ALA A 42 21.34 3.00 -4.04
N ARG A 43 22.19 2.82 -5.04
CA ARG A 43 22.14 3.53 -6.35
C ARG A 43 21.59 2.67 -7.49
N ALA A 44 20.72 1.71 -7.20
CA ALA A 44 20.09 0.87 -8.22
C ALA A 44 18.61 1.22 -8.35
N GLN A 45 18.25 1.77 -9.48
CA GLN A 45 17.02 1.62 -10.24
C GLN A 45 15.82 2.52 -9.91
N PRO A 46 15.67 3.65 -10.61
CA PRO A 46 14.44 4.46 -10.60
C PRO A 46 13.23 3.73 -11.24
N ASP A 47 13.47 2.81 -12.19
CA ASP A 47 12.39 2.22 -13.00
C ASP A 47 11.84 0.89 -12.46
N SER A 48 12.44 0.32 -11.41
CA SER A 48 12.02 -0.95 -10.80
C SER A 48 11.35 -0.77 -9.42
N ILE A 49 10.82 0.41 -9.13
CA ILE A 49 10.15 0.69 -7.84
C ILE A 49 8.94 -0.24 -7.67
N GLY A 50 8.93 -0.99 -6.56
CA GLY A 50 7.88 -1.95 -6.26
C GLY A 50 8.06 -3.34 -6.89
N PHE A 51 9.13 -3.59 -7.65
CA PHE A 51 9.45 -4.93 -8.13
C PHE A 51 9.91 -5.81 -6.97
N ILE A 52 9.30 -6.99 -6.85
CA ILE A 52 9.72 -8.03 -5.92
C ILE A 52 10.21 -9.21 -6.76
N SER A 53 11.46 -9.62 -6.56
CA SER A 53 12.05 -10.81 -7.18
C SER A 53 12.55 -11.74 -6.08
N ILE A 54 11.98 -12.95 -6.01
CA ILE A 54 12.26 -13.94 -4.98
C ILE A 54 12.96 -15.14 -5.62
N ASP A 55 14.09 -15.54 -5.06
CA ASP A 55 14.76 -16.80 -5.36
C ASP A 55 14.32 -17.81 -4.29
N CYS A 56 13.44 -18.72 -4.70
CA CYS A 56 12.81 -19.66 -3.78
C CYS A 56 13.78 -20.78 -3.42
N GLY A 57 13.97 -20.96 -2.12
CA GLY A 57 14.96 -21.93 -1.60
C GLY A 57 16.37 -21.37 -1.48
N LEU A 58 16.63 -20.09 -1.78
CA LEU A 58 17.91 -19.45 -1.54
C LEU A 58 18.20 -19.43 -0.02
N PRO A 59 19.34 -20.04 0.43
CA PRO A 59 19.63 -20.09 1.86
C PRO A 59 20.10 -18.74 2.41
N GLY A 60 19.79 -18.48 3.70
CA GLY A 60 20.23 -17.28 4.40
C GLY A 60 19.26 -16.09 4.22
N THR A 61 19.77 -14.89 4.52
CA THR A 61 19.00 -13.64 4.47
C THR A 61 19.52 -12.63 3.45
N ALA A 62 20.67 -12.90 2.83
CA ALA A 62 21.32 -12.02 1.88
C ALA A 62 20.81 -12.30 0.45
N GLY A 63 20.28 -11.27 -0.20
CA GLY A 63 19.96 -11.31 -1.61
C GLY A 63 21.18 -11.01 -2.49
N TYR A 64 20.94 -10.98 -3.80
CA TYR A 64 21.94 -10.61 -4.80
C TYR A 64 21.29 -9.80 -5.94
N VAL A 65 22.10 -9.21 -6.79
CA VAL A 65 21.64 -8.53 -8.01
C VAL A 65 21.78 -9.53 -9.16
N ASP A 66 20.71 -9.75 -9.90
CA ASP A 66 20.70 -10.60 -11.09
C ASP A 66 21.57 -9.99 -12.20
N ASP A 67 22.46 -10.81 -12.78
CA ASP A 67 23.49 -10.33 -13.73
C ASP A 67 22.88 -9.86 -15.06
N THR A 68 21.75 -10.40 -15.47
CA THR A 68 21.08 -10.08 -16.74
C THR A 68 20.18 -8.85 -16.58
N THR A 69 19.26 -8.89 -15.62
CA THR A 69 18.24 -7.84 -15.45
C THR A 69 18.70 -6.70 -14.56
N LYS A 70 19.79 -6.88 -13.80
CA LYS A 70 20.24 -5.95 -12.75
C LYS A 70 19.20 -5.72 -11.65
N LEU A 71 18.15 -6.54 -11.57
CA LEU A 71 17.15 -6.51 -10.53
C LEU A 71 17.68 -7.15 -9.23
N SER A 72 17.30 -6.58 -8.10
CA SER A 72 17.63 -7.14 -6.79
C SER A 72 16.75 -8.35 -6.51
N THR A 73 17.36 -9.47 -6.18
CA THR A 73 16.70 -10.74 -5.84
C THR A 73 16.90 -11.05 -4.35
N VAL A 74 15.85 -11.49 -3.68
CA VAL A 74 15.85 -11.77 -2.24
C VAL A 74 15.50 -13.23 -1.95
N PRO A 75 15.95 -13.80 -0.82
CA PRO A 75 15.52 -15.12 -0.34
C PRO A 75 14.02 -15.10 0.05
N ASP A 76 13.40 -16.27 -0.02
CA ASP A 76 11.96 -16.44 0.23
C ASP A 76 11.55 -16.60 1.70
N ALA A 77 12.49 -16.69 2.63
CA ALA A 77 12.22 -16.93 4.05
C ALA A 77 11.31 -15.86 4.70
N GLY A 78 11.22 -14.65 4.13
CA GLY A 78 10.33 -13.58 4.59
C GLY A 78 8.90 -13.68 4.08
N PHE A 79 8.61 -14.58 3.15
CA PHE A 79 7.33 -14.65 2.43
C PHE A 79 6.56 -15.95 2.70
N THR A 80 7.23 -16.99 3.19
CA THR A 80 6.64 -18.27 3.58
C THR A 80 7.28 -18.79 4.85
N ASP A 81 6.54 -19.57 5.63
CA ASP A 81 6.98 -20.19 6.89
C ASP A 81 7.02 -21.73 6.79
N THR A 82 6.92 -22.29 5.57
CA THR A 82 6.89 -23.74 5.31
C THR A 82 7.88 -24.14 4.22
N GLY A 83 8.01 -25.45 4.05
CA GLY A 83 8.88 -26.04 3.03
C GLY A 83 10.34 -26.09 3.41
N SER A 84 11.14 -26.74 2.57
CA SER A 84 12.58 -26.94 2.73
C SER A 84 13.34 -26.48 1.48
N ASN A 85 14.54 -25.93 1.70
CA ASN A 85 15.41 -25.44 0.64
C ASN A 85 16.25 -26.57 0.05
N HIS A 86 16.34 -26.63 -1.27
CA HIS A 86 17.14 -27.57 -2.00
C HIS A 86 17.86 -26.87 -3.15
N ASN A 87 18.94 -27.48 -3.65
CA ASN A 87 19.56 -27.13 -4.90
C ASN A 87 19.15 -28.15 -5.97
N ILE A 88 19.03 -27.75 -7.22
CA ILE A 88 18.91 -28.69 -8.32
C ILE A 88 20.19 -29.54 -8.42
N SER A 89 20.09 -30.73 -9.03
CA SER A 89 21.23 -31.60 -9.22
C SER A 89 22.30 -30.94 -10.11
N ALA A 90 23.57 -31.18 -9.81
CA ALA A 90 24.70 -30.51 -10.48
C ALA A 90 24.72 -30.65 -12.02
N GLU A 91 24.18 -31.74 -12.53
CA GLU A 91 24.06 -32.02 -13.97
C GLU A 91 23.13 -31.05 -14.72
N TYR A 92 22.17 -30.42 -14.02
CA TYR A 92 21.24 -29.48 -14.62
C TYR A 92 21.64 -28.00 -14.46
N ILE A 93 22.63 -27.68 -13.61
CA ILE A 93 23.05 -26.29 -13.33
C ILE A 93 23.51 -25.55 -14.59
N THR A 94 24.18 -26.23 -15.51
CA THR A 94 24.67 -25.62 -16.76
C THR A 94 23.63 -25.50 -17.85
N GLN A 95 22.47 -26.12 -17.65
CA GLN A 95 21.39 -26.16 -18.65
C GLN A 95 20.30 -25.11 -18.37
N VAL A 96 20.32 -24.51 -17.18
CA VAL A 96 19.30 -23.52 -16.79
C VAL A 96 19.68 -22.11 -17.22
N PRO A 97 18.69 -21.25 -17.58
CA PRO A 97 18.96 -19.95 -18.21
C PRO A 97 19.50 -18.88 -17.23
N SER A 98 19.40 -19.09 -15.92
CA SER A 98 19.80 -18.10 -14.90
C SER A 98 20.12 -18.78 -13.58
N ARG A 99 21.02 -18.17 -12.80
CA ARG A 99 21.33 -18.56 -11.43
C ARG A 99 20.07 -18.67 -10.54
N ARG A 100 19.01 -17.91 -10.81
CA ARG A 100 17.75 -17.93 -10.06
C ARG A 100 17.03 -19.28 -10.08
N TYR A 101 17.44 -20.18 -10.97
CA TYR A 101 16.91 -21.54 -11.08
C TYR A 101 17.78 -22.60 -10.39
N HIS A 102 18.87 -22.21 -9.72
CA HIS A 102 19.74 -23.17 -9.03
C HIS A 102 19.13 -23.67 -7.71
N ASN A 103 18.17 -22.93 -7.14
CA ASN A 103 17.53 -23.25 -5.89
C ASN A 103 16.04 -23.56 -6.11
N VAL A 104 15.49 -24.39 -5.23
CA VAL A 104 14.06 -24.67 -5.16
C VAL A 104 13.62 -24.74 -3.71
N ARG A 105 12.40 -24.30 -3.42
CA ARG A 105 11.71 -24.64 -2.17
C ARG A 105 10.70 -25.72 -2.44
N SER A 106 10.82 -26.85 -1.75
CA SER A 106 9.87 -27.96 -1.82
C SER A 106 8.95 -27.97 -0.60
N PHE A 107 7.72 -28.49 -0.78
CA PHE A 107 6.68 -28.52 0.24
C PHE A 107 6.17 -29.94 0.45
N PRO A 108 6.92 -30.80 1.16
CA PRO A 108 6.51 -32.19 1.41
C PRO A 108 5.29 -32.28 2.34
N ASP A 109 5.11 -31.29 3.22
CA ASP A 109 4.09 -31.27 4.24
C ASP A 109 2.92 -30.34 3.90
N GLY A 110 1.71 -30.78 4.27
CA GLY A 110 0.48 -30.01 4.12
C GLY A 110 -0.13 -30.06 2.72
N ALA A 111 -1.46 -29.93 2.67
CA ALA A 111 -2.19 -29.93 1.39
C ALA A 111 -2.03 -28.62 0.61
N ARG A 112 -1.78 -27.51 1.29
CA ARG A 112 -1.63 -26.18 0.72
C ARG A 112 -0.50 -25.40 1.42
N ASN A 113 0.39 -24.81 0.63
CA ASN A 113 1.49 -23.96 1.11
C ASN A 113 1.50 -22.66 0.32
N CYS A 114 1.71 -21.51 0.97
CA CYS A 114 1.52 -20.22 0.36
C CYS A 114 2.66 -19.25 0.64
N TYR A 115 3.01 -18.49 -0.39
CA TYR A 115 3.76 -17.23 -0.26
C TYR A 115 2.78 -16.09 -0.02
N THR A 116 3.12 -15.16 0.87
CA THR A 116 2.34 -13.95 1.12
C THR A 116 3.16 -12.73 0.76
N LEU A 117 2.81 -12.08 -0.34
CA LEU A 117 3.44 -10.86 -0.83
C LEU A 117 2.67 -9.67 -0.27
N ARG A 118 3.30 -8.86 0.57
CA ARG A 118 2.67 -7.76 1.33
C ARG A 118 3.06 -6.40 0.79
N SER A 119 2.43 -5.35 1.35
CA SER A 119 2.68 -3.95 1.00
C SER A 119 2.27 -3.62 -0.43
N LEU A 120 1.19 -4.23 -0.90
CA LEU A 120 0.57 -3.97 -2.19
C LEU A 120 -0.48 -2.87 -2.08
N VAL A 121 -0.90 -2.34 -3.22
CA VAL A 121 -1.97 -1.34 -3.28
C VAL A 121 -3.27 -2.04 -3.70
N ALA A 122 -4.25 -2.05 -2.81
CA ALA A 122 -5.57 -2.61 -3.12
C ALA A 122 -6.19 -1.92 -4.34
N GLY A 123 -6.76 -2.70 -5.24
CA GLY A 123 -7.34 -2.22 -6.51
C GLY A 123 -6.32 -1.96 -7.62
N PHE A 124 -5.02 -2.19 -7.40
CA PHE A 124 -4.00 -2.05 -8.44
C PHE A 124 -3.72 -3.38 -9.16
N LYS A 125 -3.24 -3.24 -10.41
CA LYS A 125 -2.83 -4.36 -11.24
C LYS A 125 -1.39 -4.78 -10.97
N TYR A 126 -1.20 -6.09 -10.94
CA TYR A 126 0.12 -6.69 -10.79
C TYR A 126 0.29 -7.85 -11.78
N LEU A 127 1.48 -7.93 -12.35
CA LEU A 127 1.96 -9.13 -13.01
C LEU A 127 2.62 -10.00 -11.95
N VAL A 128 2.13 -11.22 -11.82
CA VAL A 128 2.66 -12.27 -10.94
C VAL A 128 3.26 -13.35 -11.82
N ARG A 129 4.53 -13.70 -11.61
CA ARG A 129 5.24 -14.75 -12.37
C ARG A 129 5.82 -15.76 -11.41
N ALA A 130 5.50 -17.03 -11.59
CA ALA A 130 6.11 -18.17 -10.91
C ALA A 130 6.82 -19.06 -11.92
N ALA A 131 7.99 -19.57 -11.56
CA ALA A 131 8.68 -20.52 -12.43
C ALA A 131 9.21 -21.74 -11.67
N PHE A 132 9.29 -22.84 -12.39
CA PHE A 132 9.49 -24.18 -11.86
C PHE A 132 10.51 -24.92 -12.72
N ILE A 133 11.64 -25.30 -12.14
CA ILE A 133 12.61 -26.25 -12.71
C ILE A 133 12.76 -27.37 -11.70
N TYR A 134 12.44 -28.59 -12.12
CA TYR A 134 12.57 -29.74 -11.22
C TYR A 134 14.04 -30.06 -10.93
N GLY A 135 14.89 -30.13 -11.98
CA GLY A 135 16.31 -30.36 -11.81
C GLY A 135 16.66 -31.54 -10.91
N ASN A 136 15.74 -32.49 -10.75
CA ASN A 136 15.88 -33.69 -9.90
C ASN A 136 16.40 -33.36 -8.47
N TYR A 137 15.90 -32.26 -7.87
CA TYR A 137 16.37 -31.74 -6.59
C TYR A 137 16.21 -32.72 -5.41
N ASP A 138 15.27 -33.66 -5.49
CA ASP A 138 14.99 -34.67 -4.48
C ASP A 138 15.61 -36.05 -4.79
N GLY A 139 16.25 -36.23 -5.97
CA GLY A 139 16.85 -37.48 -6.42
C GLY A 139 15.84 -38.57 -6.79
N LEU A 140 14.53 -38.26 -6.84
CA LEU A 140 13.50 -39.28 -7.07
C LEU A 140 13.21 -39.51 -8.58
N GLY A 141 13.58 -38.58 -9.45
CA GLY A 141 13.33 -38.65 -10.90
C GLY A 141 11.84 -38.68 -11.28
N GLN A 142 10.94 -38.23 -10.36
CA GLN A 142 9.50 -38.22 -10.56
C GLN A 142 8.99 -36.77 -10.63
N LEU A 143 8.49 -36.39 -11.81
CA LEU A 143 7.98 -35.04 -12.05
C LEU A 143 6.63 -34.85 -11.32
N PRO A 144 6.53 -33.87 -10.40
CA PRO A 144 5.29 -33.63 -9.68
C PRO A 144 4.29 -32.82 -10.52
N ILE A 145 3.00 -33.08 -10.27
CA ILE A 145 1.89 -32.29 -10.79
C ILE A 145 1.13 -31.69 -9.63
N PHE A 146 0.90 -30.37 -9.65
CA PHE A 146 0.22 -29.68 -8.57
C PHE A 146 -0.47 -28.41 -9.08
N ASP A 147 -1.40 -27.88 -8.28
CA ASP A 147 -2.16 -26.69 -8.66
C ASP A 147 -1.59 -25.42 -8.06
N LEU A 148 -1.77 -24.32 -8.78
CA LEU A 148 -1.51 -22.96 -8.32
C LEU A 148 -2.79 -22.17 -8.10
N TYR A 149 -2.75 -21.31 -7.08
CA TYR A 149 -3.82 -20.35 -6.78
C TYR A 149 -3.22 -18.95 -6.54
N ILE A 150 -3.94 -17.93 -7.00
CA ILE A 150 -3.73 -16.54 -6.59
C ILE A 150 -4.87 -16.18 -5.64
N GLY A 151 -4.55 -15.95 -4.35
CA GLY A 151 -5.56 -15.85 -3.31
C GLY A 151 -6.40 -17.12 -3.20
N VAL A 152 -7.69 -17.01 -3.49
CA VAL A 152 -8.63 -18.12 -3.47
C VAL A 152 -9.01 -18.61 -4.88
N ASN A 153 -8.49 -17.98 -5.93
CA ASN A 153 -8.81 -18.26 -7.32
C ASN A 153 -7.78 -19.21 -7.93
N PHE A 154 -8.27 -20.19 -8.66
CA PHE A 154 -7.42 -21.14 -9.38
C PHE A 154 -6.66 -20.40 -10.49
N TRP A 155 -5.35 -20.54 -10.51
CA TRP A 155 -4.47 -19.94 -11.52
C TRP A 155 -4.17 -20.91 -12.65
N GLY A 156 -3.79 -22.12 -12.30
CA GLY A 156 -3.45 -23.16 -13.27
C GLY A 156 -2.78 -24.37 -12.63
N MET A 157 -2.54 -25.40 -13.43
CA MET A 157 -1.83 -26.61 -13.03
C MET A 157 -0.40 -26.56 -13.52
N VAL A 158 0.55 -26.81 -12.64
CA VAL A 158 1.97 -26.99 -12.98
C VAL A 158 2.18 -28.45 -13.36
N ASN A 159 2.74 -28.66 -14.56
CA ASN A 159 3.09 -29.98 -15.09
C ASN A 159 4.40 -29.87 -15.86
N VAL A 160 5.52 -30.05 -15.17
CA VAL A 160 6.85 -30.01 -15.78
C VAL A 160 7.07 -31.23 -16.66
N SER A 161 7.47 -31.04 -17.89
CA SER A 161 7.52 -32.11 -18.92
C SER A 161 8.80 -32.96 -18.89
N SER A 162 9.89 -32.40 -18.34
CA SER A 162 11.20 -33.08 -18.21
C SER A 162 11.99 -32.50 -17.04
N PRO A 163 13.00 -33.22 -16.51
CA PRO A 163 13.80 -32.72 -15.39
C PRO A 163 14.58 -31.43 -15.66
N ASP A 164 15.02 -31.23 -16.90
CA ASP A 164 15.70 -30.06 -17.44
C ASP A 164 14.74 -28.99 -17.99
N GLY A 165 13.48 -29.34 -18.21
CA GLY A 165 12.42 -28.43 -18.64
C GLY A 165 12.07 -27.43 -17.54
N TYR A 166 11.68 -26.22 -17.95
CA TYR A 166 11.14 -25.23 -17.03
C TYR A 166 9.73 -24.83 -17.46
N GLU A 167 8.90 -24.65 -16.45
CA GLU A 167 7.55 -24.13 -16.62
C GLU A 167 7.47 -22.72 -16.06
N VAL A 168 6.93 -21.77 -16.81
CA VAL A 168 6.72 -20.39 -16.36
C VAL A 168 5.24 -20.06 -16.46
N MET A 169 4.67 -19.72 -15.34
CA MET A 169 3.29 -19.25 -15.25
C MET A 169 3.30 -17.76 -14.92
N GLU A 170 2.61 -16.97 -15.73
CA GLU A 170 2.47 -15.53 -15.53
C GLU A 170 1.00 -15.15 -15.57
N ALA A 171 0.58 -14.29 -14.64
CA ALA A 171 -0.77 -13.75 -14.62
C ALA A 171 -0.77 -12.24 -14.34
N ILE A 172 -1.74 -11.54 -14.94
CA ILE A 172 -2.05 -10.15 -14.62
C ILE A 172 -3.37 -10.13 -13.84
N VAL A 173 -3.32 -9.64 -12.61
CA VAL A 173 -4.48 -9.63 -11.71
C VAL A 173 -4.62 -8.28 -11.01
N VAL A 174 -5.86 -7.93 -10.64
CA VAL A 174 -6.16 -6.83 -9.72
C VAL A 174 -6.16 -7.41 -8.30
N VAL A 175 -5.33 -6.84 -7.43
CA VAL A 175 -5.22 -7.29 -6.03
C VAL A 175 -6.27 -6.58 -5.18
N PRO A 176 -7.16 -7.31 -4.49
CA PRO A 176 -8.26 -6.70 -3.72
C PRO A 176 -7.81 -6.08 -2.38
N ASP A 177 -6.69 -6.55 -1.82
CA ASP A 177 -6.18 -6.18 -0.50
C ASP A 177 -4.77 -5.60 -0.58
N ASP A 178 -4.15 -5.27 0.56
CA ASP A 178 -2.75 -4.82 0.67
C ASP A 178 -1.73 -5.97 0.57
N PHE A 179 -2.18 -7.17 0.22
CA PHE A 179 -1.35 -8.35 0.00
C PHE A 179 -1.95 -9.26 -1.07
N VAL A 180 -1.13 -10.14 -1.61
CA VAL A 180 -1.57 -11.25 -2.45
C VAL A 180 -0.90 -12.56 -1.97
N GLN A 181 -1.63 -13.64 -2.02
CA GLN A 181 -1.10 -14.97 -1.73
C GLN A 181 -0.96 -15.78 -3.02
N VAL A 182 0.19 -16.42 -3.18
CA VAL A 182 0.44 -17.43 -4.21
C VAL A 182 0.57 -18.78 -3.50
N CYS A 183 -0.37 -19.67 -3.76
CA CYS A 183 -0.47 -20.95 -3.05
C CYS A 183 -0.24 -22.12 -3.99
N LEU A 184 0.60 -23.06 -3.54
CA LEU A 184 0.83 -24.35 -4.18
C LEU A 184 -0.01 -25.40 -3.44
N VAL A 185 -0.80 -26.16 -4.20
CA VAL A 185 -1.70 -27.17 -3.66
C VAL A 185 -1.29 -28.56 -4.14
N ASN A 186 -1.01 -29.44 -3.21
CA ASN A 186 -0.65 -30.82 -3.50
C ASN A 186 -1.88 -31.59 -4.02
N THR A 187 -1.75 -32.15 -5.21
CA THR A 187 -2.79 -32.97 -5.86
C THR A 187 -2.60 -34.48 -5.62
N GLY A 188 -1.56 -34.86 -4.87
CA GLY A 188 -1.19 -36.25 -4.61
C GLY A 188 -0.23 -36.83 -5.66
N THR A 189 0.24 -36.05 -6.62
CA THR A 189 1.17 -36.46 -7.66
C THR A 189 2.54 -35.82 -7.44
N GLY A 190 3.28 -36.30 -6.46
CA GLY A 190 4.57 -35.79 -6.06
C GLY A 190 4.53 -34.57 -5.12
N THR A 191 5.67 -34.01 -4.81
CA THR A 191 5.84 -32.88 -3.88
C THR A 191 5.83 -31.55 -4.62
N PRO A 192 4.91 -30.61 -4.30
CA PRO A 192 4.95 -29.26 -4.88
C PRO A 192 6.25 -28.55 -4.57
N PHE A 193 6.76 -27.79 -5.52
CA PHE A 193 8.00 -27.01 -5.40
C PHE A 193 7.92 -25.73 -6.23
N ILE A 194 8.83 -24.78 -6.02
CA ILE A 194 8.95 -23.54 -6.78
C ILE A 194 10.40 -23.07 -6.82
N SER A 195 10.83 -22.53 -7.94
CA SER A 195 12.20 -21.99 -8.14
C SER A 195 12.26 -20.49 -7.97
N LEU A 196 11.30 -19.76 -8.52
CA LEU A 196 11.24 -18.29 -8.37
C LEU A 196 9.80 -17.76 -8.36
N LEU A 197 9.64 -16.60 -7.72
CA LEU A 197 8.38 -15.86 -7.71
C LEU A 197 8.66 -14.36 -7.88
N ASP A 198 8.06 -13.76 -8.91
CA ASP A 198 8.18 -12.34 -9.22
C ASP A 198 6.84 -11.64 -9.09
N LEU A 199 6.87 -10.39 -8.63
CA LEU A 199 5.72 -9.47 -8.63
C LEU A 199 6.15 -8.15 -9.27
N ARG A 200 5.34 -7.65 -10.22
CA ARG A 200 5.60 -6.40 -10.95
C ARG A 200 4.34 -5.54 -10.91
N PRO A 201 4.38 -4.34 -10.31
CA PRO A 201 3.26 -3.42 -10.40
C PRO A 201 3.06 -2.94 -11.84
N LEU A 202 1.82 -2.88 -12.28
CA LEU A 202 1.41 -2.36 -13.58
C LEU A 202 0.57 -1.09 -13.39
N LYS A 203 0.60 -0.20 -14.37
CA LYS A 203 -0.36 0.90 -14.44
C LYS A 203 -1.79 0.33 -14.57
N ASN A 204 -2.75 0.89 -13.86
CA ASN A 204 -4.14 0.42 -13.93
C ASN A 204 -4.77 0.58 -15.33
N SER A 205 -4.24 1.47 -16.17
CA SER A 205 -4.63 1.61 -17.57
C SER A 205 -4.22 0.46 -18.45
N LEU A 206 -3.12 -0.25 -18.09
CA LEU A 206 -2.62 -1.36 -18.91
C LEU A 206 -3.53 -2.59 -18.79
N TYR A 207 -3.67 -3.31 -19.89
CA TYR A 207 -4.46 -4.53 -19.99
C TYR A 207 -5.89 -4.34 -19.45
N PRO A 208 -6.75 -3.56 -20.13
CA PRO A 208 -8.10 -3.22 -19.64
C PRO A 208 -8.96 -4.47 -19.38
N GLN A 209 -8.68 -5.58 -20.04
CA GLN A 209 -9.34 -6.87 -19.85
C GLN A 209 -9.11 -7.45 -18.44
N ALA A 210 -7.98 -7.14 -17.78
CA ALA A 210 -7.77 -7.51 -16.39
C ALA A 210 -8.48 -6.51 -15.46
N ASN A 211 -9.40 -6.97 -14.63
CA ASN A 211 -10.21 -6.15 -13.73
C ASN A 211 -10.51 -6.90 -12.42
N ALA A 212 -11.36 -6.34 -11.56
CA ALA A 212 -11.68 -6.96 -10.26
C ALA A 212 -12.40 -8.33 -10.37
N MET A 213 -12.97 -8.66 -11.52
CA MET A 213 -13.75 -9.90 -11.74
C MET A 213 -12.99 -10.94 -12.57
N GLN A 214 -11.95 -10.53 -13.29
CA GLN A 214 -11.17 -11.44 -14.13
C GLN A 214 -9.69 -11.05 -14.18
N GLY A 215 -8.83 -12.05 -14.21
CA GLY A 215 -7.40 -11.96 -14.47
C GLY A 215 -7.03 -12.54 -15.83
N LEU A 216 -5.83 -12.24 -16.30
CA LEU A 216 -5.25 -12.73 -17.54
C LEU A 216 -4.08 -13.66 -17.21
N VAL A 217 -4.09 -14.90 -17.71
CA VAL A 217 -2.97 -15.84 -17.59
C VAL A 217 -2.28 -15.95 -18.95
N LEU A 218 -1.00 -15.66 -18.98
CA LEU A 218 -0.21 -15.67 -20.21
C LEU A 218 -0.10 -17.07 -20.78
N LEU A 219 -0.49 -17.25 -22.04
CA LEU A 219 -0.25 -18.44 -22.82
C LEU A 219 1.03 -18.32 -23.65
N GLY A 220 1.29 -17.16 -24.23
CA GLY A 220 2.50 -16.84 -24.98
C GLY A 220 2.68 -15.35 -25.20
N ARG A 221 3.95 -14.91 -25.23
CA ARG A 221 4.33 -13.54 -25.60
C ARG A 221 5.50 -13.60 -26.55
N THR A 222 5.26 -13.21 -27.80
CA THR A 222 6.21 -13.38 -28.91
C THR A 222 6.66 -12.04 -29.46
N ASN A 223 7.96 -11.91 -29.67
CA ASN A 223 8.60 -10.87 -30.47
C ASN A 223 8.92 -11.44 -31.83
N PHE A 224 8.36 -10.85 -32.89
CA PHE A 224 8.65 -11.30 -34.28
C PHE A 224 9.93 -10.66 -34.79
N GLY A 225 11.04 -11.35 -34.53
CA GLY A 225 12.35 -10.88 -34.91
C GLY A 225 13.43 -11.95 -34.70
N PRO A 226 14.63 -11.70 -35.28
CA PRO A 226 15.77 -12.59 -35.10
C PRO A 226 16.31 -12.48 -33.69
N GLY A 227 16.89 -13.55 -33.16
CA GLY A 227 17.55 -13.60 -31.87
C GLY A 227 17.25 -14.89 -31.14
N THR A 228 17.96 -15.10 -30.04
CA THR A 228 17.81 -16.24 -29.13
C THR A 228 17.37 -15.78 -27.74
N ASP A 229 17.72 -14.53 -27.41
CA ASP A 229 17.48 -13.98 -26.06
C ASP A 229 16.15 -13.25 -25.98
N GLY A 230 15.41 -13.50 -24.94
CA GLY A 230 14.14 -12.82 -24.67
C GLY A 230 14.34 -11.34 -24.32
N VAL A 231 13.50 -10.46 -24.88
CA VAL A 231 13.44 -9.05 -24.48
C VAL A 231 12.69 -8.97 -23.15
N ARG A 232 13.31 -8.39 -22.14
CA ARG A 232 12.75 -8.14 -20.80
C ARG A 232 13.40 -6.90 -20.18
N TYR A 233 13.25 -6.67 -18.87
CA TYR A 233 13.91 -5.56 -18.17
C TYR A 233 15.45 -5.59 -18.40
N PRO A 234 16.11 -4.43 -18.69
CA PRO A 234 15.53 -3.07 -18.68
C PRO A 234 14.85 -2.64 -19.99
N ASP A 235 14.96 -3.41 -21.07
CA ASP A 235 14.36 -3.04 -22.38
C ASP A 235 12.83 -3.00 -22.32
N ASP A 236 12.19 -3.87 -21.52
CA ASP A 236 10.78 -3.76 -21.12
C ASP A 236 10.68 -3.22 -19.68
N PRO A 237 10.18 -1.99 -19.47
CA PRO A 237 10.10 -1.38 -18.15
C PRO A 237 9.13 -2.10 -17.20
N HIS A 238 8.26 -2.98 -17.71
CA HIS A 238 7.33 -3.80 -16.91
C HIS A 238 7.86 -5.20 -16.61
N ASP A 239 9.09 -5.52 -17.05
CA ASP A 239 9.74 -6.84 -16.93
C ASP A 239 8.90 -7.99 -17.51
N ARG A 240 8.12 -7.74 -18.57
CA ARG A 240 7.50 -8.79 -19.36
C ARG A 240 8.58 -9.47 -20.18
N VAL A 241 8.48 -10.81 -20.36
CA VAL A 241 9.45 -11.56 -21.15
C VAL A 241 8.87 -11.81 -22.53
N TRP A 242 9.52 -11.30 -23.57
CA TRP A 242 9.14 -11.44 -24.98
C TRP A 242 10.12 -12.38 -25.64
N TYR A 243 9.64 -13.54 -26.11
CA TYR A 243 10.49 -14.53 -26.76
C TYR A 243 10.57 -14.26 -28.26
N PRO A 244 11.80 -14.23 -28.86
CA PRO A 244 11.95 -14.04 -30.28
C PRO A 244 11.47 -15.27 -31.06
N TRP A 245 10.80 -15.03 -32.16
CA TRP A 245 10.39 -16.07 -33.08
C TRP A 245 10.45 -15.61 -34.53
N ILE A 246 10.93 -16.47 -35.42
CA ILE A 246 10.91 -16.29 -36.87
C ILE A 246 10.96 -17.64 -37.57
N ASP A 247 10.14 -17.81 -38.59
CA ASP A 247 10.35 -18.81 -39.63
C ASP A 247 11.00 -18.15 -40.86
N ALA A 248 12.30 -18.24 -40.91
CA ALA A 248 13.09 -17.66 -41.97
C ALA A 248 12.86 -18.30 -43.35
N ALA A 249 12.16 -19.42 -43.45
CA ALA A 249 11.77 -20.01 -44.77
C ALA A 249 10.55 -19.29 -45.37
N THR A 250 9.63 -18.84 -44.56
CA THR A 250 8.33 -18.26 -44.95
C THR A 250 8.33 -16.73 -44.88
N TYR A 251 9.04 -16.13 -43.92
CA TYR A 251 8.99 -14.71 -43.64
C TYR A 251 10.35 -14.01 -43.78
N ASP A 252 10.33 -12.75 -44.20
CA ASP A 252 11.42 -11.82 -44.13
C ASP A 252 11.27 -10.91 -42.90
N VAL A 253 12.40 -10.37 -42.42
CA VAL A 253 12.42 -9.43 -41.27
C VAL A 253 12.46 -8.00 -41.78
N ILE A 254 11.57 -7.16 -41.28
CA ILE A 254 11.67 -5.71 -41.39
C ILE A 254 12.20 -5.21 -40.04
N SER A 255 13.23 -4.37 -40.05
CA SER A 255 13.79 -3.83 -38.80
C SER A 255 14.25 -2.39 -38.95
N THR A 256 14.33 -1.71 -37.80
CA THR A 256 14.87 -0.35 -37.67
C THR A 256 15.73 -0.23 -36.42
N THR A 257 16.68 0.71 -36.45
CA THR A 257 17.43 1.12 -35.25
C THR A 257 16.80 2.30 -34.55
N GLU A 258 15.82 2.93 -35.16
CA GLU A 258 15.10 4.06 -34.60
C GLU A 258 14.16 3.64 -33.45
N LYS A 259 14.01 4.53 -32.47
CA LYS A 259 13.13 4.26 -31.33
C LYS A 259 11.68 4.35 -31.75
N VAL A 260 10.95 3.26 -31.60
CA VAL A 260 9.48 3.25 -31.71
C VAL A 260 8.88 3.80 -30.41
N ARG A 261 7.90 4.68 -30.55
CA ARG A 261 7.25 5.35 -29.41
C ARG A 261 5.84 4.80 -29.23
N ASN A 262 5.43 4.66 -27.97
CA ASN A 262 4.05 4.35 -27.67
C ASN A 262 3.17 5.58 -27.95
N ILE A 263 1.94 5.35 -28.40
CA ILE A 263 0.94 6.41 -28.53
C ILE A 263 0.51 6.93 -27.16
N ASP A 264 -0.05 8.12 -27.12
CA ASP A 264 -0.58 8.68 -25.88
C ASP A 264 -1.73 7.78 -25.35
N ASN A 265 -1.66 7.42 -24.07
CA ASN A 265 -2.58 6.47 -23.42
C ASN A 265 -2.56 5.05 -24.00
N ASP A 266 -1.41 4.57 -24.48
CA ASP A 266 -1.24 3.19 -24.90
C ASP A 266 -1.66 2.23 -23.77
N LEU A 267 -2.52 1.27 -24.09
CA LEU A 267 -3.10 0.32 -23.14
C LEU A 267 -2.20 -0.89 -22.88
N PHE A 268 -1.07 -1.01 -23.59
CA PHE A 268 -0.19 -2.16 -23.51
C PHE A 268 1.29 -1.79 -23.37
N GLU A 269 1.68 -0.59 -23.81
CA GLU A 269 3.05 -0.08 -23.75
C GLU A 269 4.10 -1.11 -24.18
N ALA A 270 3.95 -1.66 -25.40
CA ALA A 270 4.93 -2.61 -25.94
C ALA A 270 6.32 -1.95 -25.98
N PRO A 271 7.39 -2.67 -25.54
CA PRO A 271 8.72 -2.07 -25.46
C PRO A 271 9.28 -1.78 -26.84
N SER A 272 9.96 -0.63 -26.99
CA SER A 272 10.54 -0.22 -28.27
C SER A 272 11.40 -1.30 -28.91
N LYS A 273 12.11 -2.09 -28.10
CA LYS A 273 12.96 -3.19 -28.57
C LYS A 273 12.19 -4.27 -29.32
N VAL A 274 11.00 -4.61 -28.87
CA VAL A 274 10.08 -5.54 -29.56
C VAL A 274 9.54 -4.88 -30.82
N MET A 275 9.15 -3.62 -30.73
CA MET A 275 8.55 -2.89 -31.84
C MET A 275 9.51 -2.50 -32.94
N GLN A 276 10.82 -2.65 -32.75
CA GLN A 276 11.87 -2.39 -33.79
C GLN A 276 12.05 -3.49 -34.81
N THR A 277 11.39 -4.63 -34.66
CA THR A 277 11.41 -5.75 -35.60
C THR A 277 10.00 -6.19 -35.93
N ALA A 278 9.81 -6.68 -37.14
CA ALA A 278 8.57 -7.26 -37.62
C ALA A 278 8.85 -8.34 -38.67
N ILE A 279 7.92 -9.28 -38.82
CA ILE A 279 7.95 -10.24 -39.93
C ILE A 279 6.94 -9.86 -41.00
N THR A 280 7.27 -10.12 -42.27
CA THR A 280 6.41 -9.95 -43.41
C THR A 280 6.55 -11.17 -44.35
N PRO A 281 5.49 -11.58 -45.10
CA PRO A 281 5.58 -12.72 -46.00
C PRO A 281 6.60 -12.46 -47.13
N ARG A 282 7.45 -13.44 -47.43
CA ARG A 282 8.35 -13.40 -48.60
C ARG A 282 7.58 -13.33 -49.93
N ASN A 283 6.45 -14.00 -49.98
CA ASN A 283 5.56 -13.90 -51.12
C ASN A 283 4.49 -12.84 -50.80
N ALA A 284 4.52 -11.70 -51.50
CA ALA A 284 3.61 -10.58 -51.27
C ALA A 284 2.12 -10.91 -51.46
N THR A 285 1.80 -12.03 -52.12
CA THR A 285 0.41 -12.48 -52.30
C THR A 285 -0.10 -13.36 -51.16
N ARG A 286 0.77 -13.75 -50.20
CA ARG A 286 0.41 -14.54 -49.04
C ARG A 286 0.19 -13.62 -47.85
N GLY A 287 -0.70 -14.06 -46.95
CA GLY A 287 -0.86 -13.47 -45.63
C GLY A 287 0.16 -14.00 -44.63
N ILE A 288 0.06 -13.52 -43.45
CA ILE A 288 0.75 -14.05 -42.27
C ILE A 288 -0.21 -14.99 -41.56
N TYR A 289 0.27 -16.12 -41.04
CA TYR A 289 -0.55 -17.16 -40.40
C TYR A 289 0.14 -17.73 -39.16
N PHE A 290 -0.58 -17.83 -38.01
CA PHE A 290 -0.19 -18.53 -36.83
C PHE A 290 -1.39 -19.09 -36.05
N TYR A 291 -1.13 -19.83 -34.99
CA TYR A 291 -2.20 -20.40 -34.16
C TYR A 291 -1.74 -20.65 -32.73
N TRP A 292 -2.70 -20.89 -31.86
CA TRP A 292 -2.47 -21.57 -30.59
C TRP A 292 -3.49 -22.66 -30.36
N ASP A 293 -3.13 -23.64 -29.55
CA ASP A 293 -4.04 -24.67 -29.12
C ASP A 293 -4.71 -24.30 -27.79
N SER A 294 -5.98 -24.59 -27.65
CA SER A 294 -6.68 -24.50 -26.39
C SER A 294 -6.02 -25.42 -25.36
N LYS A 295 -5.86 -24.95 -24.14
CA LYS A 295 -5.29 -25.71 -23.02
C LYS A 295 -6.31 -25.91 -21.92
N PRO A 296 -7.33 -26.77 -22.09
CA PRO A 296 -8.30 -27.07 -21.06
C PRO A 296 -7.61 -27.73 -19.87
N GLN A 297 -8.06 -27.36 -18.64
CA GLN A 297 -7.54 -27.90 -17.39
C GLN A 297 -8.68 -28.54 -16.59
N PRO A 298 -8.41 -29.48 -15.66
CA PRO A 298 -9.47 -30.14 -14.90
C PRO A 298 -10.43 -29.19 -14.15
N LYS A 299 -9.93 -28.01 -13.75
CA LYS A 299 -10.70 -26.97 -13.05
C LYS A 299 -11.16 -25.82 -13.95
N ASP A 300 -10.71 -25.81 -15.19
CA ASP A 300 -11.12 -24.90 -16.26
C ASP A 300 -11.22 -25.67 -17.59
N PRO A 301 -12.30 -26.44 -17.80
CA PRO A 301 -12.42 -27.31 -18.96
C PRO A 301 -12.76 -26.56 -20.26
N THR A 302 -13.19 -25.31 -20.18
CA THR A 302 -13.57 -24.47 -21.31
C THR A 302 -12.98 -23.08 -21.19
N PRO A 303 -11.62 -22.95 -21.24
CA PRO A 303 -10.96 -21.67 -21.07
C PRO A 303 -11.37 -20.70 -22.18
N GLN A 304 -11.51 -19.43 -21.80
CA GLN A 304 -11.70 -18.33 -22.73
C GLN A 304 -10.37 -17.65 -23.00
N TYR A 305 -10.19 -17.10 -24.20
CA TYR A 305 -8.94 -16.48 -24.62
C TYR A 305 -9.16 -15.04 -25.06
N THR A 306 -8.10 -14.25 -24.95
CA THR A 306 -7.94 -12.94 -25.58
C THR A 306 -6.53 -12.81 -26.09
N ALA A 307 -6.33 -11.99 -27.13
CA ALA A 307 -5.01 -11.73 -27.68
C ALA A 307 -4.79 -10.22 -27.89
N VAL A 308 -3.53 -9.80 -27.91
CA VAL A 308 -3.09 -8.44 -28.21
C VAL A 308 -2.01 -8.51 -29.25
N MET A 309 -2.15 -7.81 -30.36
CA MET A 309 -1.17 -7.77 -31.43
C MET A 309 -0.65 -6.38 -31.65
N HIS A 310 0.65 -6.30 -31.82
CA HIS A 310 1.38 -5.06 -31.84
C HIS A 310 1.89 -4.77 -33.23
N PHE A 311 1.66 -3.54 -33.71
CA PHE A 311 2.01 -3.08 -35.04
C PHE A 311 2.69 -1.72 -34.96
N SER A 312 3.74 -1.51 -35.74
CA SER A 312 4.37 -0.22 -35.99
C SER A 312 5.03 -0.24 -37.39
N GLU A 313 4.70 0.69 -38.27
CA GLU A 313 5.39 0.82 -39.52
C GLU A 313 6.84 1.22 -39.27
N LEU A 314 7.77 0.46 -39.83
CA LEU A 314 9.23 0.61 -39.65
C LEU A 314 9.92 1.25 -40.85
N GLN A 315 9.19 1.47 -41.95
CA GLN A 315 9.69 2.01 -43.18
C GLN A 315 8.98 3.31 -43.57
N LEU A 316 9.73 4.29 -44.05
CA LEU A 316 9.13 5.45 -44.69
C LEU A 316 8.56 5.03 -46.06
N LEU A 317 7.24 4.94 -46.14
CA LEU A 317 6.59 4.49 -47.35
C LEU A 317 6.62 5.59 -48.43
N PRO A 318 6.92 5.23 -49.70
CA PRO A 318 6.79 6.15 -50.82
C PRO A 318 5.34 6.67 -50.97
N ASN A 319 5.19 7.87 -51.57
CA ASN A 319 3.89 8.58 -51.66
C ASN A 319 2.71 7.80 -52.27
N ASN A 320 2.95 6.72 -52.97
CA ASN A 320 1.92 5.88 -53.61
C ASN A 320 1.83 4.47 -52.98
N SER A 321 2.49 4.24 -51.88
CA SER A 321 2.49 2.93 -51.23
C SER A 321 1.59 2.96 -50.01
N VAL A 322 0.71 2.00 -49.85
CA VAL A 322 -0.20 1.80 -48.71
C VAL A 322 0.00 0.41 -48.18
N ARG A 323 0.17 0.31 -46.88
CA ARG A 323 0.13 -0.96 -46.17
C ARG A 323 -1.12 -0.99 -45.29
N GLU A 324 -2.09 -1.76 -45.75
CA GLU A 324 -3.35 -1.94 -45.05
C GLU A 324 -3.69 -3.43 -45.04
N PHE A 325 -4.08 -3.95 -43.89
CA PHE A 325 -4.38 -5.38 -43.77
C PHE A 325 -5.57 -5.60 -42.83
N SER A 326 -6.26 -6.70 -43.10
CA SER A 326 -7.34 -7.20 -42.23
C SER A 326 -6.87 -8.47 -41.54
N ILE A 327 -7.54 -8.75 -40.46
CA ILE A 327 -7.14 -9.81 -39.60
C ILE A 327 -8.38 -10.70 -39.35
N HIS A 328 -8.21 -12.06 -39.42
CA HIS A 328 -9.28 -13.05 -39.30
C HIS A 328 -8.90 -14.11 -38.27
N ILE A 329 -9.85 -14.54 -37.44
CA ILE A 329 -9.69 -15.65 -36.51
C ILE A 329 -10.67 -16.78 -36.91
N ASN A 330 -10.14 -17.96 -37.04
CA ASN A 330 -10.91 -19.14 -37.46
C ASN A 330 -11.75 -18.87 -38.71
N GLY A 331 -11.25 -18.00 -39.61
CA GLY A 331 -11.91 -17.59 -40.83
C GLY A 331 -12.88 -16.40 -40.70
N GLU A 332 -13.24 -15.99 -39.50
CA GLU A 332 -14.11 -14.85 -39.18
C GLU A 332 -13.31 -13.53 -39.18
N LEU A 333 -13.84 -12.50 -39.86
CA LEU A 333 -13.23 -11.17 -39.84
C LEU A 333 -13.30 -10.58 -38.44
N TRP A 334 -12.15 -10.25 -37.91
CA TRP A 334 -12.05 -9.79 -36.54
C TRP A 334 -11.74 -8.29 -36.42
N SER A 335 -10.98 -7.66 -37.34
CA SER A 335 -10.95 -6.20 -37.46
C SER A 335 -12.04 -5.70 -38.38
N PRO A 336 -12.95 -4.88 -37.88
CA PRO A 336 -14.05 -4.35 -38.70
C PRO A 336 -13.59 -3.36 -39.77
N GLY A 337 -12.30 -3.03 -39.85
CA GLY A 337 -11.68 -2.15 -40.86
C GLY A 337 -10.26 -2.57 -41.16
N GLY A 338 -9.66 -2.04 -42.23
CA GLY A 338 -8.25 -2.18 -42.51
C GLY A 338 -7.38 -1.52 -41.47
N ILE A 339 -6.33 -2.20 -41.01
CA ILE A 339 -5.33 -1.64 -40.09
C ILE A 339 -4.20 -1.03 -40.95
N THR A 340 -3.93 0.25 -40.71
CA THR A 340 -2.81 1.00 -41.30
C THR A 340 -1.92 1.51 -40.19
N PRO A 341 -0.79 0.82 -39.91
CA PRO A 341 0.10 1.21 -38.81
C PRO A 341 0.84 2.54 -39.06
N ASP A 342 0.98 3.36 -38.01
CA ASP A 342 1.72 4.62 -38.06
C ASP A 342 3.24 4.40 -38.07
N TYR A 343 3.99 5.28 -38.76
CA TYR A 343 5.45 5.21 -38.78
C TYR A 343 6.07 5.49 -37.43
N LEU A 344 6.85 4.51 -36.90
CA LEU A 344 7.55 4.53 -35.60
C LEU A 344 6.65 4.83 -34.38
N ARG A 345 5.38 4.49 -34.50
CA ARG A 345 4.42 4.56 -33.38
C ARG A 345 3.81 3.19 -33.11
N SER A 346 3.84 2.78 -31.87
CA SER A 346 3.22 1.52 -31.44
C SER A 346 1.69 1.63 -31.51
N ASN A 347 1.06 0.64 -32.11
CA ASN A 347 -0.39 0.48 -32.11
C ASN A 347 -0.71 -0.98 -31.82
N ALA A 348 -1.87 -1.26 -31.23
CA ALA A 348 -2.28 -2.61 -30.88
C ALA A 348 -3.71 -2.90 -31.35
N ALA A 349 -3.89 -4.08 -31.94
CA ALA A 349 -5.20 -4.68 -32.14
C ALA A 349 -5.50 -5.61 -30.96
N TYR A 350 -6.70 -5.46 -30.36
CA TYR A 350 -7.14 -6.24 -29.20
C TYR A 350 -8.67 -6.30 -29.15
N SER A 351 -9.24 -7.12 -28.27
CA SER A 351 -10.69 -7.20 -28.02
C SER A 351 -11.00 -7.06 -26.55
N ASP A 352 -12.04 -6.30 -26.22
CA ASP A 352 -12.61 -6.24 -24.88
C ASP A 352 -13.52 -7.45 -24.58
N VAL A 353 -13.93 -8.18 -25.61
CA VAL A 353 -14.75 -9.38 -25.49
C VAL A 353 -13.87 -10.62 -25.71
N PRO A 354 -13.96 -11.62 -24.83
CA PRO A 354 -13.24 -12.87 -25.03
C PRO A 354 -13.60 -13.55 -26.36
N LEU A 355 -12.64 -14.28 -26.93
CA LEU A 355 -12.88 -15.11 -28.09
C LEU A 355 -13.89 -16.21 -27.76
N PRO A 356 -14.71 -16.67 -28.74
CA PRO A 356 -15.67 -17.75 -28.52
C PRO A 356 -14.98 -18.99 -27.93
N ALA A 357 -15.49 -19.49 -26.80
CA ALA A 357 -14.97 -20.68 -26.17
C ALA A 357 -15.27 -21.96 -26.97
N GLY A 358 -14.49 -23.03 -26.72
CA GLY A 358 -14.77 -24.37 -27.26
C GLY A 358 -14.02 -24.73 -28.55
N SER A 359 -13.28 -23.81 -29.16
CA SER A 359 -12.34 -24.16 -30.25
C SER A 359 -11.15 -24.92 -29.70
N ALA A 360 -10.78 -26.04 -30.31
CA ALA A 360 -9.57 -26.78 -29.97
C ALA A 360 -8.30 -26.01 -30.36
N ARG A 361 -8.41 -25.23 -31.43
CA ARG A 361 -7.34 -24.38 -31.97
C ARG A 361 -7.93 -23.07 -32.48
N TYR A 362 -7.18 -22.01 -32.31
CA TYR A 362 -7.47 -20.67 -32.81
C TYR A 362 -6.49 -20.33 -33.91
N ASN A 363 -6.96 -20.24 -35.13
CA ASN A 363 -6.16 -19.98 -36.31
C ASN A 363 -6.30 -18.53 -36.75
N VAL A 364 -5.22 -17.87 -37.09
CA VAL A 364 -5.19 -16.48 -37.48
C VAL A 364 -4.58 -16.28 -38.85
N THR A 365 -5.13 -15.37 -39.56
CA THR A 365 -4.60 -14.88 -40.80
C THR A 365 -4.63 -13.36 -40.85
N ILE A 366 -3.48 -12.76 -41.21
CA ILE A 366 -3.37 -11.34 -41.50
C ILE A 366 -3.18 -11.19 -42.99
N ASN A 367 -4.13 -10.59 -43.66
CA ASN A 367 -4.13 -10.49 -45.12
C ASN A 367 -4.14 -9.03 -45.60
N ALA A 368 -3.37 -8.69 -46.62
CA ALA A 368 -3.44 -7.39 -47.25
C ALA A 368 -4.87 -7.13 -47.75
N THR A 369 -5.39 -5.92 -47.57
CA THR A 369 -6.67 -5.49 -48.15
C THR A 369 -6.51 -5.21 -49.65
N ALA A 370 -7.63 -5.07 -50.35
CA ALA A 370 -7.62 -4.72 -51.77
C ALA A 370 -6.96 -3.35 -52.05
N ASN A 371 -6.90 -2.48 -51.05
CA ASN A 371 -6.26 -1.15 -51.15
C ASN A 371 -4.77 -1.16 -50.87
N SER A 372 -4.26 -2.25 -50.31
CA SER A 372 -2.87 -2.36 -49.92
C SER A 372 -1.96 -2.62 -51.13
N THR A 373 -0.87 -1.89 -51.23
CA THR A 373 0.17 -2.10 -52.22
C THR A 373 1.36 -2.88 -51.67
N LEU A 374 1.38 -3.13 -50.36
CA LEU A 374 2.45 -3.80 -49.64
C LEU A 374 1.90 -5.00 -48.85
N PRO A 375 2.70 -6.06 -48.63
CA PRO A 375 2.31 -7.19 -47.84
C PRO A 375 2.11 -6.78 -46.36
N PRO A 376 1.30 -7.52 -45.58
CA PRO A 376 1.14 -7.27 -44.14
C PRO A 376 2.42 -7.52 -43.36
N PHE A 377 2.48 -7.00 -42.11
CA PHE A 377 3.54 -7.34 -41.17
C PHE A 377 2.96 -7.42 -39.73
N ILE A 378 3.75 -7.95 -38.79
CA ILE A 378 3.45 -7.96 -37.35
C ILE A 378 4.76 -7.84 -36.55
N ASN A 379 4.75 -7.04 -35.46
CA ASN A 379 5.89 -6.84 -34.56
C ASN A 379 5.88 -7.78 -33.36
N GLY A 380 4.73 -8.00 -32.74
CA GLY A 380 4.60 -8.86 -31.56
C GLY A 380 3.17 -9.29 -31.28
N VAL A 381 3.03 -10.36 -30.49
CA VAL A 381 1.73 -10.87 -30.04
C VAL A 381 1.80 -11.34 -28.60
N GLU A 382 0.71 -11.10 -27.87
CA GLU A 382 0.47 -11.65 -26.54
C GLU A 382 -0.85 -12.41 -26.57
N VAL A 383 -0.88 -13.62 -26.01
CA VAL A 383 -2.07 -14.45 -25.91
C VAL A 383 -2.31 -14.81 -24.45
N PHE A 384 -3.53 -14.64 -24.00
CA PHE A 384 -3.92 -14.90 -22.62
C PHE A 384 -5.15 -15.78 -22.53
N SER A 385 -5.20 -16.67 -21.55
CA SER A 385 -6.44 -17.24 -21.06
C SER A 385 -7.01 -16.36 -19.94
N ILE A 386 -8.32 -16.37 -19.79
CA ILE A 386 -9.05 -15.56 -18.81
C ILE A 386 -9.40 -16.42 -17.61
N ILE A 387 -9.03 -15.99 -16.42
CA ILE A 387 -9.44 -16.63 -15.17
C ILE A 387 -10.43 -15.75 -14.42
N SER A 388 -11.42 -16.38 -13.78
CA SER A 388 -12.33 -15.66 -12.88
C SER A 388 -11.62 -15.32 -11.56
N THR A 389 -11.76 -14.06 -11.12
CA THR A 389 -11.29 -13.57 -9.80
C THR A 389 -12.47 -13.21 -8.89
N THR A 390 -13.67 -13.71 -9.20
CA THR A 390 -14.91 -13.39 -8.48
C THR A 390 -15.07 -14.10 -7.14
N ASN A 391 -14.27 -15.12 -6.86
CA ASN A 391 -14.30 -15.77 -5.55
C ASN A 391 -13.75 -14.83 -4.49
N ALA A 392 -14.59 -14.43 -3.56
CA ALA A 392 -14.19 -13.57 -2.47
C ALA A 392 -13.36 -14.36 -1.43
N GLY A 393 -12.26 -13.78 -0.96
CA GLY A 393 -11.55 -14.25 0.23
C GLY A 393 -12.38 -14.06 1.51
N THR A 394 -11.90 -14.62 2.60
CA THR A 394 -12.52 -14.48 3.94
C THR A 394 -12.65 -13.00 4.31
N TYR A 395 -13.75 -12.65 5.00
CA TYR A 395 -13.97 -11.29 5.51
C TYR A 395 -12.74 -10.76 6.27
N SER A 396 -12.21 -9.61 5.88
CA SER A 396 -10.90 -9.11 6.28
C SER A 396 -10.73 -8.98 7.80
N GLN A 397 -11.81 -8.60 8.53
CA GLN A 397 -11.79 -8.53 9.99
C GLN A 397 -11.59 -9.91 10.62
N ASP A 398 -12.22 -10.96 10.05
CA ASP A 398 -12.08 -12.34 10.52
C ASP A 398 -10.66 -12.86 10.22
N VAL A 399 -10.09 -12.52 9.04
CA VAL A 399 -8.69 -12.84 8.69
C VAL A 399 -7.73 -12.23 9.71
N SER A 400 -7.90 -10.94 10.01
CA SER A 400 -7.07 -10.24 11.00
C SER A 400 -7.17 -10.86 12.39
N ALA A 401 -8.39 -11.20 12.82
CA ALA A 401 -8.65 -11.81 14.12
C ALA A 401 -8.01 -13.21 14.25
N ILE A 402 -8.22 -14.10 13.26
CA ILE A 402 -7.69 -15.48 13.32
C ILE A 402 -6.17 -15.49 13.16
N THR A 403 -5.60 -14.56 12.38
CA THR A 403 -4.14 -14.42 12.24
C THR A 403 -3.51 -13.94 13.56
N ALA A 404 -4.12 -13.01 14.26
CA ALA A 404 -3.68 -12.57 15.59
C ALA A 404 -3.72 -13.72 16.60
N ILE A 405 -4.77 -14.55 16.57
CA ILE A 405 -4.91 -15.76 17.41
C ILE A 405 -3.83 -16.78 17.06
N LYS A 406 -3.63 -17.09 15.76
CA LYS A 406 -2.56 -17.98 15.28
C LYS A 406 -1.19 -17.53 15.81
N THR A 407 -0.89 -16.26 15.73
CA THR A 407 0.39 -15.67 16.16
C THR A 407 0.55 -15.70 17.68
N LYS A 408 -0.48 -15.28 18.44
CA LYS A 408 -0.45 -15.24 19.90
C LYS A 408 -0.17 -16.62 20.50
N TYR A 409 -0.89 -17.63 20.02
CA TYR A 409 -0.79 -18.98 20.59
C TYR A 409 0.17 -19.92 19.83
N ARG A 410 0.82 -19.43 18.76
CA ARG A 410 1.72 -20.27 17.92
C ARG A 410 1.06 -21.57 17.48
N VAL A 411 -0.19 -21.46 17.02
CA VAL A 411 -1.02 -22.63 16.67
C VAL A 411 -0.31 -23.52 15.64
N GLN A 412 -0.10 -24.79 15.97
CA GLN A 412 0.64 -25.78 15.17
C GLN A 412 -0.26 -26.54 14.18
N LYS A 413 -1.26 -25.89 13.62
CA LYS A 413 -2.12 -26.44 12.57
C LYS A 413 -1.66 -25.96 11.19
N ASN A 414 -1.98 -26.72 10.13
CA ASN A 414 -1.70 -26.29 8.75
C ASN A 414 -2.65 -25.15 8.33
N TRP A 415 -2.53 -24.00 8.98
CA TRP A 415 -3.26 -22.78 8.71
C TRP A 415 -2.49 -21.91 7.71
N ARG A 416 -2.66 -22.23 6.42
CA ARG A 416 -1.99 -21.54 5.31
C ARG A 416 -3.01 -20.99 4.33
N GLY A 417 -2.66 -19.90 3.66
CA GLY A 417 -3.55 -19.23 2.72
C GLY A 417 -4.77 -18.59 3.40
N ASP A 418 -5.83 -18.36 2.66
CA ASP A 418 -7.07 -17.79 3.17
C ASP A 418 -7.77 -18.75 4.16
N PRO A 419 -8.31 -18.27 5.29
CA PRO A 419 -8.92 -19.12 6.32
C PRO A 419 -10.12 -19.93 5.86
N CYS A 420 -10.98 -19.40 4.99
CA CYS A 420 -12.20 -20.04 4.52
C CYS A 420 -12.16 -20.40 3.03
N GLY A 421 -11.21 -19.88 2.28
CA GLY A 421 -11.19 -20.02 0.82
C GLY A 421 -9.93 -20.68 0.25
N PRO A 422 -10.05 -21.46 -0.83
CA PRO A 422 -11.26 -22.12 -1.34
C PRO A 422 -11.89 -23.05 -0.31
N LYS A 423 -13.20 -23.29 -0.42
CA LYS A 423 -13.97 -24.06 0.57
C LYS A 423 -13.36 -25.44 0.92
N SER A 424 -12.75 -26.10 -0.07
CA SER A 424 -12.06 -27.40 0.12
C SER A 424 -10.76 -27.30 0.95
N PHE A 425 -10.24 -26.11 1.17
CA PHE A 425 -8.99 -25.83 1.90
C PHE A 425 -9.22 -24.89 3.08
N ALA A 426 -10.46 -24.77 3.58
CA ALA A 426 -10.73 -24.05 4.82
C ALA A 426 -9.83 -24.58 5.95
N TRP A 427 -9.35 -23.69 6.81
CA TRP A 427 -8.42 -24.06 7.89
C TRP A 427 -9.06 -25.06 8.85
N ASP A 428 -8.29 -26.07 9.22
CA ASP A 428 -8.74 -27.10 10.16
C ASP A 428 -9.21 -26.50 11.49
N GLY A 429 -10.40 -26.90 11.91
CA GLY A 429 -11.06 -26.38 13.11
C GLY A 429 -11.86 -25.09 12.87
N LEU A 430 -11.89 -24.53 11.66
CA LEU A 430 -12.77 -23.42 11.32
C LEU A 430 -14.06 -23.92 10.64
N THR A 431 -15.16 -23.28 10.95
CA THR A 431 -16.41 -23.37 10.22
C THR A 431 -16.73 -22.00 9.63
N CYS A 432 -17.02 -21.97 8.31
CA CYS A 432 -17.27 -20.73 7.60
C CYS A 432 -18.67 -20.74 6.98
N SER A 433 -19.27 -19.55 6.89
CA SER A 433 -20.50 -19.34 6.09
C SER A 433 -20.10 -18.94 4.67
N TYR A 434 -20.78 -19.47 3.67
CA TYR A 434 -20.57 -19.16 2.27
C TYR A 434 -21.86 -18.63 1.67
N GLY A 435 -21.82 -17.49 1.02
CA GLY A 435 -22.92 -16.86 0.30
C GLY A 435 -22.49 -16.51 -1.13
N VAL A 436 -23.45 -16.30 -2.01
CA VAL A 436 -23.17 -15.83 -3.36
C VAL A 436 -22.70 -14.36 -3.28
N SER A 437 -21.53 -14.07 -3.83
CA SER A 437 -20.94 -12.73 -3.89
C SER A 437 -20.72 -12.03 -2.53
N ILE A 438 -20.70 -12.78 -1.42
CA ILE A 438 -20.45 -12.26 -0.07
C ILE A 438 -19.20 -12.94 0.48
N PRO A 439 -18.20 -12.16 1.01
CA PRO A 439 -17.02 -12.73 1.63
C PRO A 439 -17.41 -13.76 2.70
N PRO A 440 -16.82 -14.98 2.70
CA PRO A 440 -17.01 -15.96 3.75
C PRO A 440 -16.69 -15.38 5.12
N LYS A 441 -17.48 -15.73 6.14
CA LYS A 441 -17.25 -15.33 7.53
C LYS A 441 -17.02 -16.54 8.40
N ILE A 442 -16.14 -16.43 9.38
CA ILE A 442 -15.87 -17.47 10.36
C ILE A 442 -17.07 -17.53 11.33
N THR A 443 -17.77 -18.65 11.33
CA THR A 443 -18.93 -18.92 12.20
C THR A 443 -18.62 -19.89 13.31
N GLY A 444 -17.51 -20.65 13.22
CA GLY A 444 -17.06 -21.55 14.26
C GLY A 444 -15.54 -21.62 14.34
N VAL A 445 -15.03 -21.70 15.55
CA VAL A 445 -13.59 -21.91 15.84
C VAL A 445 -13.49 -23.05 16.86
N ASN A 446 -12.84 -24.13 16.46
CA ASN A 446 -12.48 -25.25 17.33
C ASN A 446 -10.97 -25.42 17.37
N ILE A 447 -10.36 -24.96 18.43
CA ILE A 447 -8.94 -25.12 18.77
C ILE A 447 -8.76 -25.76 20.15
N SER A 448 -9.64 -26.73 20.43
CA SER A 448 -9.47 -27.63 21.60
C SER A 448 -8.21 -28.48 21.42
N PHE A 449 -7.60 -28.89 22.51
CA PHE A 449 -6.39 -29.74 22.50
C PHE A 449 -5.26 -29.19 21.62
N SER A 450 -5.13 -27.87 21.53
CA SER A 450 -4.17 -27.22 20.62
C SER A 450 -2.97 -26.58 21.34
N GLY A 451 -2.81 -26.85 22.63
CA GLY A 451 -1.69 -26.36 23.43
C GLY A 451 -1.69 -24.86 23.65
N LEU A 452 -2.85 -24.20 23.62
CA LEU A 452 -2.98 -22.78 23.86
C LEU A 452 -2.54 -22.43 25.28
N ASP A 453 -1.66 -21.43 25.42
CA ASP A 453 -1.11 -20.97 26.69
C ASP A 453 -1.34 -19.46 26.91
N GLY A 454 -1.44 -19.03 28.16
CA GLY A 454 -1.69 -17.64 28.55
C GLY A 454 -3.18 -17.27 28.61
N ASP A 455 -3.49 -15.97 28.54
CA ASP A 455 -4.85 -15.44 28.64
C ASP A 455 -5.68 -15.63 27.36
N ILE A 456 -7.03 -15.69 27.50
CA ILE A 456 -7.94 -15.70 26.35
C ILE A 456 -7.80 -14.39 25.55
N SER A 457 -7.47 -14.49 24.25
CA SER A 457 -7.28 -13.32 23.40
C SER A 457 -8.57 -12.53 23.19
N SER A 458 -8.49 -11.22 23.37
CA SER A 458 -9.59 -10.32 23.02
C SER A 458 -9.92 -10.34 21.51
N SER A 459 -9.00 -10.84 20.67
CA SER A 459 -9.24 -10.99 19.22
C SER A 459 -10.41 -11.91 18.90
N PHE A 460 -10.78 -12.84 19.78
CA PHE A 460 -11.99 -13.65 19.60
C PHE A 460 -13.26 -12.81 19.49
N ALA A 461 -13.31 -11.64 20.14
CA ALA A 461 -14.45 -10.73 20.09
C ALA A 461 -14.64 -10.03 18.74
N ASN A 462 -13.68 -10.15 17.83
CA ASN A 462 -13.75 -9.58 16.49
C ASN A 462 -14.57 -10.42 15.50
N PHE A 463 -14.82 -11.69 15.80
CA PHE A 463 -15.67 -12.56 14.96
C PHE A 463 -17.15 -12.24 15.15
N LYS A 464 -17.69 -11.31 14.36
CA LYS A 464 -19.09 -10.86 14.53
C LYS A 464 -20.14 -11.91 14.13
N ALA A 465 -19.74 -12.92 13.33
CA ALA A 465 -20.62 -14.00 12.87
C ALA A 465 -20.43 -15.32 13.65
N ILE A 466 -19.54 -15.36 14.64
CA ILE A 466 -19.20 -16.59 15.36
C ILE A 466 -20.40 -17.10 16.16
N ARG A 467 -20.70 -18.38 16.02
CA ARG A 467 -21.76 -19.12 16.73
C ARG A 467 -21.18 -20.15 17.69
N TYR A 468 -20.06 -20.74 17.35
CA TYR A 468 -19.41 -21.80 18.09
C TYR A 468 -17.94 -21.46 18.36
N LEU A 469 -17.57 -21.42 19.64
CA LEU A 469 -16.18 -21.21 20.08
C LEU A 469 -15.79 -22.28 21.09
N ASN A 470 -14.87 -23.15 20.68
CA ASN A 470 -14.35 -24.24 21.53
C ASN A 470 -12.84 -24.03 21.78
N LEU A 471 -12.48 -23.73 23.03
CA LEU A 471 -11.13 -23.55 23.54
C LEU A 471 -10.80 -24.62 24.60
N SER A 472 -11.56 -25.69 24.69
CA SER A 472 -11.46 -26.69 25.77
C SER A 472 -10.13 -27.47 25.72
N TYR A 473 -9.73 -27.99 26.86
CA TYR A 473 -8.54 -28.82 27.04
C TYR A 473 -7.26 -28.18 26.51
N ASN A 474 -7.03 -26.92 26.96
CA ASN A 474 -5.79 -26.18 26.71
C ASN A 474 -5.17 -25.77 28.05
N ASN A 475 -4.15 -24.90 28.03
CA ASN A 475 -3.49 -24.36 29.22
C ASN A 475 -3.80 -22.88 29.42
N LEU A 476 -5.02 -22.45 29.08
CA LEU A 476 -5.44 -21.05 29.19
C LEU A 476 -5.56 -20.62 30.64
N THR A 477 -5.06 -19.42 30.95
CA THR A 477 -5.01 -18.83 32.30
C THR A 477 -5.70 -17.48 32.35
N GLY A 478 -5.80 -16.88 33.56
CA GLY A 478 -6.42 -15.56 33.74
C GLY A 478 -7.95 -15.57 33.66
N SER A 479 -8.56 -14.42 33.60
CA SER A 479 -10.02 -14.26 33.58
C SER A 479 -10.61 -14.39 32.17
N ILE A 480 -11.88 -14.77 32.09
CA ILE A 480 -12.66 -14.71 30.84
C ILE A 480 -12.91 -13.23 30.52
N PRO A 481 -12.48 -12.75 29.33
CA PRO A 481 -12.67 -11.33 28.97
C PRO A 481 -14.15 -10.97 28.80
N ASP A 482 -14.60 -9.85 29.39
CA ASP A 482 -15.99 -9.37 29.28
C ASP A 482 -16.47 -9.18 27.83
N VAL A 483 -15.55 -8.81 26.93
CA VAL A 483 -15.85 -8.60 25.49
C VAL A 483 -16.41 -9.85 24.79
N ILE A 484 -16.15 -11.06 25.31
CA ILE A 484 -16.73 -12.30 24.77
C ILE A 484 -18.26 -12.34 24.97
N SER A 485 -18.77 -11.75 26.07
CA SER A 485 -20.21 -11.65 26.32
C SER A 485 -20.96 -10.81 25.28
N GLN A 486 -20.23 -9.90 24.59
CA GLN A 486 -20.78 -8.98 23.61
C GLN A 486 -20.87 -9.57 22.18
N LEU A 487 -20.46 -10.84 21.99
CA LEU A 487 -20.56 -11.50 20.69
C LEU A 487 -22.03 -11.82 20.35
N PRO A 488 -22.60 -11.18 19.31
CA PRO A 488 -24.05 -11.18 19.12
C PRO A 488 -24.60 -12.55 18.69
N SER A 489 -23.79 -13.31 17.96
CA SER A 489 -24.23 -14.57 17.34
C SER A 489 -23.74 -15.82 18.09
N LEU A 490 -22.95 -15.68 19.16
CA LEU A 490 -22.35 -16.79 19.90
C LEU A 490 -23.43 -17.61 20.61
N THR A 491 -23.54 -18.87 20.29
CA THR A 491 -24.52 -19.81 20.90
C THR A 491 -23.87 -20.92 21.74
N VAL A 492 -22.60 -21.22 21.46
CA VAL A 492 -21.84 -22.23 22.21
C VAL A 492 -20.46 -21.70 22.54
N LEU A 493 -20.10 -21.75 23.83
CA LEU A 493 -18.77 -21.42 24.32
C LEU A 493 -18.27 -22.55 25.24
N ASP A 494 -17.23 -23.27 24.81
CA ASP A 494 -16.62 -24.33 25.59
C ASP A 494 -15.21 -23.95 26.04
N LEU A 495 -15.03 -23.79 27.35
CA LEU A 495 -13.78 -23.45 28.04
C LEU A 495 -13.31 -24.57 28.98
N THR A 496 -13.96 -25.74 28.90
CA THR A 496 -13.68 -26.91 29.78
C THR A 496 -12.20 -27.28 29.79
N GLY A 497 -11.67 -27.66 30.96
CA GLY A 497 -10.32 -28.21 31.06
C GLY A 497 -9.20 -27.22 30.78
N ASN A 498 -9.26 -26.04 31.40
CA ASN A 498 -8.23 -25.00 31.35
C ASN A 498 -7.76 -24.61 32.78
N GLN A 499 -6.96 -23.59 32.89
CA GLN A 499 -6.46 -23.02 34.16
C GLN A 499 -7.06 -21.61 34.40
N LEU A 500 -8.28 -21.35 33.93
CA LEU A 500 -8.95 -20.06 34.05
C LEU A 500 -9.25 -19.72 35.52
N SER A 501 -9.29 -18.45 35.84
CA SER A 501 -9.49 -17.92 37.21
C SER A 501 -10.39 -16.72 37.23
N GLY A 502 -10.86 -16.33 38.39
CA GLY A 502 -11.77 -15.21 38.58
C GLY A 502 -13.23 -15.56 38.35
N SER A 503 -14.11 -14.55 38.31
CA SER A 503 -15.54 -14.75 38.11
C SER A 503 -15.90 -14.85 36.62
N ILE A 504 -16.91 -15.65 36.32
CA ILE A 504 -17.51 -15.67 34.97
C ILE A 504 -18.21 -14.33 34.73
N PRO A 505 -17.98 -13.66 33.57
CA PRO A 505 -18.65 -12.41 33.25
C PRO A 505 -20.18 -12.50 33.38
N SER A 506 -20.79 -11.54 34.06
CA SER A 506 -22.24 -11.52 34.29
C SER A 506 -23.07 -11.51 33.01
N GLY A 507 -22.51 -10.90 31.93
CA GLY A 507 -23.15 -10.93 30.62
C GLY A 507 -23.23 -12.33 30.00
N LEU A 508 -22.28 -13.23 30.28
CA LEU A 508 -22.34 -14.63 29.84
C LEU A 508 -23.38 -15.40 30.67
N LEU A 509 -23.38 -15.24 32.01
CA LEU A 509 -24.35 -15.90 32.90
C LEU A 509 -25.78 -15.51 32.53
N LYS A 510 -26.06 -14.23 32.32
CA LYS A 510 -27.35 -13.74 31.87
C LYS A 510 -27.81 -14.44 30.57
N ARG A 511 -26.93 -14.60 29.57
CA ARG A 511 -27.24 -15.27 28.32
C ARG A 511 -27.49 -16.77 28.50
N VAL A 512 -26.86 -17.40 29.49
CA VAL A 512 -27.14 -18.80 29.87
C VAL A 512 -28.52 -18.91 30.48
N GLU A 513 -28.88 -18.01 31.41
CA GLU A 513 -30.22 -17.94 32.02
C GLU A 513 -31.34 -17.70 31.01
N GLU A 514 -31.07 -16.84 30.00
CA GLU A 514 -31.98 -16.58 28.88
C GLU A 514 -32.05 -17.74 27.85
N GLY A 515 -31.26 -18.80 28.03
CA GLY A 515 -31.19 -19.92 27.09
C GLY A 515 -30.54 -19.60 25.72
N SER A 516 -29.94 -18.43 25.60
CA SER A 516 -29.33 -17.97 24.34
C SER A 516 -27.85 -18.38 24.16
N LEU A 517 -27.22 -18.93 25.22
CA LEU A 517 -25.81 -19.39 25.23
C LEU A 517 -25.68 -20.71 25.97
N ASN A 518 -25.08 -21.73 25.35
CA ASN A 518 -24.58 -22.92 26.01
C ASN A 518 -23.13 -22.70 26.43
N LEU A 519 -22.89 -22.51 27.74
CA LEU A 519 -21.56 -22.25 28.31
C LEU A 519 -21.06 -23.47 29.05
N GLN A 520 -19.93 -24.03 28.64
CA GLN A 520 -19.21 -25.14 29.29
C GLN A 520 -17.89 -24.61 29.85
N TYR A 521 -17.66 -24.81 31.16
CA TYR A 521 -16.47 -24.28 31.85
C TYR A 521 -15.91 -25.24 32.91
N GLY A 522 -16.35 -26.46 32.94
CA GLY A 522 -15.88 -27.48 33.87
C GLY A 522 -14.35 -27.66 33.86
N ASN A 523 -13.81 -28.23 34.95
CA ASN A 523 -12.36 -28.44 35.09
C ASN A 523 -11.49 -27.19 34.93
N ASN A 524 -11.93 -26.04 35.54
CA ASN A 524 -11.16 -24.83 35.76
C ASN A 524 -11.13 -24.56 37.29
N PRO A 525 -10.12 -25.04 38.02
CA PRO A 525 -10.15 -25.12 39.49
C PRO A 525 -10.21 -23.75 40.17
N ASN A 526 -9.81 -22.69 39.49
CA ASN A 526 -9.77 -21.34 40.07
C ASN A 526 -10.86 -20.41 39.48
N LEU A 527 -11.82 -20.94 38.73
CA LEU A 527 -12.93 -20.18 38.16
C LEU A 527 -14.15 -20.26 39.05
N CYS A 528 -14.82 -19.14 39.28
CA CYS A 528 -15.99 -19.02 40.17
C CYS A 528 -17.22 -18.54 39.39
N THR A 529 -18.40 -18.93 39.84
CA THR A 529 -19.67 -18.52 39.19
C THR A 529 -20.08 -17.08 39.55
N ASP A 530 -19.65 -16.60 40.76
CA ASP A 530 -19.93 -15.23 41.21
C ASP A 530 -18.74 -14.60 41.94
N ALA A 531 -18.73 -13.29 42.13
CA ALA A 531 -17.66 -12.56 42.81
C ALA A 531 -17.52 -12.90 44.31
N GLU A 532 -18.55 -13.44 44.92
CA GLU A 532 -18.49 -13.85 46.34
C GLU A 532 -17.87 -15.23 46.52
N SER A 533 -18.11 -16.15 45.60
CA SER A 533 -17.50 -17.49 45.61
C SER A 533 -16.00 -17.46 45.33
N CYS A 534 -15.46 -16.40 44.70
CA CYS A 534 -14.03 -16.17 44.46
C CYS A 534 -13.22 -15.70 45.67
N LYS A 535 -13.83 -15.51 46.83
CA LYS A 535 -13.05 -15.14 48.04
C LYS A 535 -12.25 -16.34 48.55
N PRO A 536 -10.91 -16.24 48.68
CA PRO A 536 -10.09 -17.35 49.17
C PRO A 536 -10.59 -17.71 50.58
N PRO A 537 -10.64 -19.01 50.96
CA PRO A 537 -11.02 -19.40 52.31
C PRO A 537 -10.09 -18.69 53.30
N LYS A 538 -10.67 -18.12 54.37
CA LYS A 538 -9.93 -17.41 55.40
C LYS A 538 -8.90 -18.35 56.03
N GLY A 539 -7.73 -18.42 55.43
CA GLY A 539 -6.59 -19.17 55.91
C GLY A 539 -6.05 -18.49 57.15
N LYS A 540 -5.82 -19.27 58.20
CA LYS A 540 -5.23 -18.83 59.47
C LYS A 540 -4.01 -17.94 59.21
N SER A 541 -4.07 -16.70 59.67
CA SER A 541 -3.04 -15.68 59.61
C SER A 541 -1.64 -16.21 59.92
N LYS A 542 -0.76 -16.21 58.94
CA LYS A 542 0.71 -16.31 59.17
C LYS A 542 1.29 -14.90 59.32
N HIS A 543 0.89 -14.21 60.40
CA HIS A 543 1.45 -12.89 60.71
C HIS A 543 2.94 -12.90 61.13
N ALA A 544 3.57 -14.07 61.27
CA ALA A 544 4.98 -14.19 61.69
C ALA A 544 5.98 -13.87 60.59
N VAL A 545 5.62 -14.00 59.32
CA VAL A 545 6.58 -13.79 58.20
C VAL A 545 6.64 -12.34 57.73
N TYR A 546 5.56 -11.57 57.96
CA TYR A 546 5.55 -10.16 57.52
C TYR A 546 6.27 -9.19 58.47
N ILE A 547 6.70 -9.63 59.64
CA ILE A 547 7.44 -8.80 60.57
C ILE A 547 8.97 -9.05 60.44
N ALA A 548 9.40 -10.22 60.05
CA ALA A 548 10.82 -10.53 59.88
C ALA A 548 11.49 -9.90 58.67
N VAL A 549 10.75 -9.78 57.55
CA VAL A 549 11.34 -9.25 56.30
C VAL A 549 11.62 -7.73 56.36
N PRO A 550 10.74 -6.86 56.90
CA PRO A 550 11.05 -5.44 57.00
C PRO A 550 12.13 -5.13 58.04
N VAL A 551 12.25 -5.91 59.12
CA VAL A 551 13.31 -5.72 60.14
C VAL A 551 14.66 -6.03 59.54
N VAL A 552 14.81 -7.10 58.77
CA VAL A 552 16.07 -7.45 58.08
C VAL A 552 16.41 -6.41 57.00
N LEU A 553 15.42 -5.91 56.28
CA LEU A 553 15.61 -4.85 55.27
C LEU A 553 16.08 -3.52 55.91
N ILE A 554 15.48 -3.13 57.07
CA ILE A 554 15.89 -1.93 57.82
C ILE A 554 17.31 -2.03 58.37
N VAL A 555 17.72 -3.22 58.85
CA VAL A 555 19.07 -3.46 59.34
C VAL A 555 20.09 -3.43 58.18
N VAL A 556 19.78 -4.00 57.02
CA VAL A 556 20.63 -3.94 55.82
C VAL A 556 20.76 -2.51 55.29
N ILE A 557 19.66 -1.77 55.24
CA ILE A 557 19.68 -0.35 54.83
C ILE A 557 20.45 0.50 55.82
N GLY A 558 20.32 0.24 57.15
CA GLY A 558 21.08 0.93 58.19
C GLY A 558 22.59 0.67 58.07
N LEU A 559 23.02 -0.56 57.81
CA LEU A 559 24.41 -0.90 57.56
C LEU A 559 24.97 -0.28 56.28
N LEU A 560 24.20 -0.27 55.19
CA LEU A 560 24.56 0.41 53.93
C LEU A 560 24.66 1.93 54.10
N ALA A 561 23.75 2.54 54.85
CA ALA A 561 23.82 3.97 55.20
C ALA A 561 24.99 4.31 56.08
N ALA A 562 25.36 3.46 57.04
CA ALA A 562 26.55 3.63 57.87
C ALA A 562 27.86 3.52 57.06
N LEU A 563 27.96 2.56 56.17
CA LEU A 563 29.05 2.42 55.21
C LEU A 563 29.14 3.62 54.24
N PHE A 564 28.00 4.10 53.74
CA PHE A 564 27.94 5.28 52.90
C PHE A 564 28.38 6.55 53.69
N PHE A 565 27.97 6.68 54.93
CA PHE A 565 28.35 7.79 55.83
C PHE A 565 29.87 7.77 56.19
N CYS A 566 30.41 6.59 56.42
CA CYS A 566 31.86 6.38 56.60
C CYS A 566 32.63 6.73 55.31
N PHE A 567 32.11 6.39 54.14
CA PHE A 567 32.73 6.73 52.85
C PHE A 567 32.68 8.24 52.56
N MET A 568 31.57 8.89 52.94
CA MET A 568 31.42 10.35 52.81
C MET A 568 32.28 11.14 53.79
N ARG A 569 32.54 10.62 55.01
CA ARG A 569 33.44 11.25 55.99
C ARG A 569 34.94 11.23 55.54
N ARG A 570 35.30 10.26 54.73
CA ARG A 570 36.68 10.12 54.20
C ARG A 570 36.99 11.07 53.03
N LYS A 571 35.98 11.79 52.48
CA LYS A 571 36.10 12.69 51.33
C LYS A 571 35.94 14.20 51.67
N ARG A 572 35.86 14.52 52.99
CA ARG A 572 35.82 15.94 53.44
C ARG A 572 37.02 16.28 54.30
N GLN A 573 38.20 16.34 53.65
CA GLN A 573 39.31 17.18 54.13
C GLN A 573 39.99 17.78 52.90
N GLY A 574 39.86 19.14 52.79
CA GLY A 574 40.57 20.00 51.86
C GLY A 574 39.65 20.90 51.08
N SER A 575 39.42 22.03 51.44
CA SER A 575 39.90 23.33 51.54
C SER A 575 38.83 24.40 51.34
N THR A 576 38.58 25.19 52.28
CA THR A 576 38.16 26.61 52.39
C THR A 576 38.35 27.47 51.09
N THR A 577 37.48 28.43 50.71
CA THR A 577 37.16 29.72 51.35
C THR A 577 36.11 30.49 50.59
N ASN A 578 35.27 31.22 51.40
CA ASN A 578 34.70 32.57 51.29
C ASN A 578 33.59 32.87 50.24
N THR A 579 32.39 33.01 50.84
CA THR A 579 31.61 34.24 51.17
C THR A 579 31.23 35.18 50.01
N VAL A 580 29.95 35.46 49.82
CA VAL A 580 29.14 36.58 50.27
C VAL A 580 27.70 36.50 49.78
N LYS A 581 26.72 36.60 50.68
CA LYS A 581 25.31 37.02 50.50
C LYS A 581 25.31 38.54 50.88
N PRO A 582 24.31 39.39 50.68
CA PRO A 582 22.89 39.20 50.59
C PRO A 582 21.99 40.19 49.81
N GLN A 583 20.70 39.92 49.85
CA GLN A 583 19.52 40.79 50.02
C GLN A 583 18.89 41.60 48.91
N ASN A 584 17.58 41.29 48.76
CA ASN A 584 16.34 42.10 48.73
C ASN A 584 16.29 43.43 47.99
N GLU A 585 15.30 43.60 47.11
CA GLU A 585 14.05 44.33 47.38
C GLU A 585 13.22 44.54 46.11
N THR A 586 11.94 44.33 46.22
CA THR A 586 10.81 44.75 45.35
C THR A 586 10.48 46.23 45.68
N PRO A 587 9.67 47.06 44.98
CA PRO A 587 8.65 46.74 43.97
C PRO A 587 8.40 47.82 42.87
N ALA A 588 7.48 47.48 41.92
CA ALA A 588 6.42 48.33 41.36
C ALA A 588 6.56 48.96 39.97
N THR A 589 5.51 48.65 39.17
CA THR A 589 4.68 49.43 38.25
C THR A 589 4.98 49.35 36.75
N HIS A 590 4.14 48.61 36.07
CA HIS A 590 3.40 48.72 34.76
C HIS A 590 3.79 49.81 33.74
N PRO A 591 3.43 49.69 32.43
CA PRO A 591 2.86 48.54 31.64
C PRO A 591 3.42 48.44 30.20
N GLN A 592 2.92 47.41 29.51
CA GLN A 592 2.69 47.25 28.06
C GLN A 592 3.48 46.19 27.32
N SER A 593 2.71 45.14 26.98
CA SER A 593 2.57 44.41 25.76
C SER A 593 3.80 43.76 25.11
N SER A 594 3.90 42.48 25.31
CA SER A 594 4.01 41.46 24.24
C SER A 594 3.84 40.10 24.89
N LEU A 595 2.80 39.41 24.52
CA LEU A 595 2.49 38.05 24.91
C LEU A 595 3.60 37.09 24.43
N GLN A 596 4.57 36.82 25.28
CA GLN A 596 5.31 35.57 25.23
C GLN A 596 4.49 34.54 26.00
N LEU A 597 3.70 33.72 25.28
CA LEU A 597 3.06 32.54 25.86
C LEU A 597 4.16 31.53 26.19
N GLU A 598 4.66 31.56 27.41
CA GLU A 598 5.40 30.43 27.99
C GLU A 598 4.39 29.25 28.09
N ASN A 599 4.75 28.10 27.49
CA ASN A 599 3.94 26.86 27.50
C ASN A 599 3.59 26.47 28.95
N ARG A 600 2.36 26.78 29.41
CA ARG A 600 1.89 26.53 30.77
C ARG A 600 1.68 25.04 31.00
N GLN A 601 2.26 24.50 32.07
CA GLN A 601 1.95 23.14 32.52
C GLN A 601 0.70 23.17 33.40
N PHE A 602 -0.30 22.34 33.04
CA PHE A 602 -1.53 22.16 33.79
C PHE A 602 -1.50 20.84 34.54
N THR A 603 -2.11 20.80 35.73
CA THR A 603 -2.44 19.55 36.44
C THR A 603 -3.73 18.94 35.87
N TYR A 604 -3.94 17.64 36.08
CA TYR A 604 -5.16 17.00 35.63
C TYR A 604 -6.41 17.60 36.29
N ARG A 605 -6.31 18.00 37.57
CA ARG A 605 -7.39 18.66 38.32
C ARG A 605 -7.74 20.05 37.72
N GLU A 606 -6.75 20.80 37.24
CA GLU A 606 -7.04 22.03 36.53
C GLU A 606 -7.78 21.76 35.21
N LEU A 607 -7.41 20.70 34.46
CA LEU A 607 -8.12 20.31 33.25
C LEU A 607 -9.57 19.89 33.55
N GLU A 608 -9.85 19.22 34.67
CA GLU A 608 -11.22 18.91 35.12
C GLU A 608 -12.02 20.19 35.37
N VAL A 609 -11.43 21.20 36.01
CA VAL A 609 -12.08 22.51 36.25
C VAL A 609 -12.31 23.24 34.91
N ILE A 610 -11.28 23.37 34.07
CA ILE A 610 -11.33 24.05 32.78
C ILE A 610 -12.44 23.46 31.88
N THR A 611 -12.59 22.15 31.90
CA THR A 611 -13.54 21.41 31.01
C THR A 611 -14.87 21.12 31.66
N ASN A 612 -15.14 21.63 32.84
CA ASN A 612 -16.32 21.26 33.67
C ASN A 612 -16.47 19.73 33.76
N LYS A 613 -15.42 19.04 34.25
CA LYS A 613 -15.34 17.56 34.36
C LYS A 613 -15.52 16.83 33.06
N PHE A 614 -14.96 17.38 31.96
CA PHE A 614 -15.01 16.81 30.64
C PHE A 614 -16.43 16.60 30.07
N GLU A 615 -17.34 17.53 30.40
CA GLU A 615 -18.77 17.42 30.07
C GLU A 615 -19.01 17.49 28.54
N ARG A 616 -18.45 18.50 27.86
CA ARG A 616 -18.72 18.75 26.45
C ARG A 616 -17.60 18.22 25.55
N VAL A 617 -17.88 17.14 24.80
CA VAL A 617 -16.99 16.59 23.79
C VAL A 617 -17.13 17.38 22.49
N LEU A 618 -16.03 17.91 21.94
CA LEU A 618 -15.94 18.57 20.65
C LEU A 618 -15.67 17.57 19.52
N GLY A 619 -14.88 16.52 19.80
CA GLY A 619 -14.55 15.50 18.83
C GLY A 619 -13.86 14.30 19.47
N GLN A 620 -13.79 13.21 18.72
CA GLN A 620 -13.09 11.99 19.14
C GLN A 620 -12.28 11.44 17.96
N GLY A 621 -10.98 11.24 18.16
CA GLY A 621 -10.06 10.66 17.19
C GLY A 621 -9.32 9.44 17.72
N GLY A 622 -8.43 8.86 16.93
CA GLY A 622 -7.60 7.72 17.30
C GLY A 622 -6.69 7.95 18.51
N PHE A 623 -6.38 9.22 18.81
CA PHE A 623 -5.46 9.63 19.88
C PHE A 623 -6.20 9.99 21.18
N GLY A 624 -7.51 10.16 21.15
CA GLY A 624 -8.32 10.51 22.33
C GLY A 624 -9.50 11.42 22.00
N LYS A 625 -10.13 11.93 23.06
CA LYS A 625 -11.24 12.87 22.97
C LYS A 625 -10.76 14.30 23.15
N VAL A 626 -11.40 15.23 22.44
CA VAL A 626 -11.20 16.68 22.58
C VAL A 626 -12.42 17.27 23.29
N TYR A 627 -12.19 18.08 24.33
CA TYR A 627 -13.22 18.67 25.16
C TYR A 627 -13.20 20.20 25.05
N SER A 628 -14.35 20.82 25.13
CA SER A 628 -14.51 22.26 25.29
C SER A 628 -14.18 22.67 26.73
N GLY A 629 -13.50 23.79 26.88
CA GLY A 629 -13.18 24.34 28.20
C GLY A 629 -13.03 25.87 28.17
N SER A 630 -12.87 26.47 29.35
CA SER A 630 -12.56 27.89 29.52
C SER A 630 -11.52 28.06 30.61
N LEU A 631 -10.51 28.90 30.37
CA LEU A 631 -9.52 29.28 31.38
C LEU A 631 -10.17 30.20 32.45
N ALA A 632 -9.46 30.45 33.55
CA ALA A 632 -9.94 31.26 34.63
C ALA A 632 -10.25 32.73 34.24
N ASP A 633 -9.64 33.23 33.19
CA ASP A 633 -9.88 34.55 32.61
C ASP A 633 -11.04 34.59 31.61
N GLY A 634 -11.74 33.45 31.41
CA GLY A 634 -12.84 33.30 30.44
C GLY A 634 -12.41 32.94 29.03
N THR A 635 -11.11 32.81 28.76
CA THR A 635 -10.59 32.44 27.40
C THR A 635 -11.05 31.02 27.03
N PRO A 636 -11.77 30.85 25.90
CA PRO A 636 -12.21 29.52 25.48
C PRO A 636 -11.02 28.69 24.97
N VAL A 637 -10.98 27.40 25.34
CA VAL A 637 -9.91 26.46 24.97
C VAL A 637 -10.48 25.12 24.55
N ALA A 638 -9.68 24.36 23.79
CA ALA A 638 -9.94 22.96 23.48
C ALA A 638 -8.90 22.08 24.21
N VAL A 639 -9.36 21.05 24.90
CA VAL A 639 -8.51 20.14 25.69
C VAL A 639 -8.55 18.74 25.06
N LYS A 640 -7.44 18.31 24.44
CA LYS A 640 -7.26 16.97 23.87
C LYS A 640 -6.67 16.05 24.93
N LEU A 641 -7.45 15.05 25.41
CA LEU A 641 -6.98 14.04 26.36
C LEU A 641 -6.62 12.75 25.64
N ARG A 642 -5.47 12.21 26.01
CA ARG A 642 -5.00 10.93 25.49
C ARG A 642 -5.88 9.79 26.00
N SER A 643 -6.19 8.81 25.12
CA SER A 643 -6.83 7.55 25.50
C SER A 643 -5.88 6.68 26.33
N GLN A 644 -6.30 6.25 27.52
CA GLN A 644 -5.51 5.40 28.42
C GLN A 644 -5.28 3.98 27.87
N THR A 645 -6.10 3.54 26.91
CA THR A 645 -6.07 2.18 26.35
C THR A 645 -5.06 2.00 25.20
N SER A 646 -4.43 3.08 24.72
CA SER A 646 -3.52 3.04 23.56
C SER A 646 -2.06 3.29 23.95
N ASN A 647 -1.21 2.27 23.87
CA ASN A 647 0.24 2.43 24.00
C ASN A 647 0.87 3.25 22.84
N GLN A 648 0.22 3.31 21.69
CA GLN A 648 0.61 4.10 20.54
C GLN A 648 0.47 5.60 20.80
N GLY A 649 -0.59 6.04 21.47
CA GLY A 649 -0.89 7.43 21.76
C GLY A 649 0.13 8.20 22.63
N VAL A 650 1.08 7.52 23.30
CA VAL A 650 2.14 8.21 24.09
C VAL A 650 3.18 8.85 23.17
N LYS A 651 3.59 8.12 22.12
CA LYS A 651 4.62 8.60 21.19
C LYS A 651 4.10 9.77 20.36
N GLU A 652 2.85 9.66 19.88
CA GLU A 652 2.22 10.71 19.11
C GLU A 652 1.94 11.96 19.96
N PHE A 653 1.47 11.79 21.20
CA PHE A 653 1.29 12.89 22.14
C PHE A 653 2.59 13.68 22.41
N LEU A 654 3.69 12.95 22.66
CA LEU A 654 4.99 13.58 22.89
C LEU A 654 5.53 14.27 21.64
N ALA A 655 5.34 13.67 20.47
CA ALA A 655 5.73 14.25 19.19
C ALA A 655 4.92 15.53 18.90
N GLU A 656 3.61 15.52 19.11
CA GLU A 656 2.73 16.67 18.93
C GLU A 656 3.13 17.81 19.88
N ALA A 657 3.33 17.51 21.18
CA ALA A 657 3.76 18.49 22.14
C ALA A 657 5.12 19.12 21.77
N GLN A 658 6.10 18.30 21.38
CA GLN A 658 7.43 18.77 20.97
C GLN A 658 7.42 19.67 19.73
N ILE A 659 6.56 19.38 18.77
CA ILE A 659 6.41 20.18 17.56
C ILE A 659 5.74 21.50 17.90
N LEU A 660 4.62 21.48 18.61
CA LEU A 660 3.83 22.67 18.95
C LEU A 660 4.56 23.67 19.85
N THR A 661 5.56 23.23 20.63
CA THR A 661 6.43 24.15 21.39
C THR A 661 7.41 24.93 20.52
N ARG A 662 7.59 24.58 19.26
CA ARG A 662 8.59 25.15 18.34
C ARG A 662 7.99 25.94 17.20
N ILE A 663 6.73 25.66 16.84
CA ILE A 663 6.10 26.26 15.68
C ILE A 663 5.07 27.31 16.11
N HIS A 664 5.16 28.49 15.48
CA HIS A 664 4.22 29.60 15.69
C HIS A 664 3.92 30.24 14.34
N HIS A 665 2.67 30.07 13.88
CA HIS A 665 2.21 30.66 12.63
C HIS A 665 0.71 30.95 12.72
N LYS A 666 0.25 32.03 12.08
CA LYS A 666 -1.16 32.46 12.13
C LYS A 666 -2.13 31.39 11.62
N ASN A 667 -1.69 30.55 10.67
CA ASN A 667 -2.51 29.48 10.05
C ASN A 667 -2.18 28.08 10.60
N LEU A 668 -1.59 27.98 11.78
CA LEU A 668 -1.43 26.76 12.56
C LEU A 668 -2.09 26.91 13.92
N VAL A 669 -2.70 25.83 14.43
CA VAL A 669 -3.34 25.85 15.76
C VAL A 669 -2.28 26.02 16.83
N SER A 670 -2.48 26.97 17.74
CA SER A 670 -1.55 27.30 18.83
C SER A 670 -1.82 26.45 20.06
N MET A 671 -0.76 25.89 20.63
CA MET A 671 -0.79 25.23 21.93
C MET A 671 -0.65 26.27 23.06
N ILE A 672 -1.60 26.26 24.00
CA ILE A 672 -1.60 27.13 25.19
C ILE A 672 -0.83 26.47 26.33
N GLY A 673 -0.88 25.14 26.41
CA GLY A 673 -0.14 24.41 27.41
C GLY A 673 -0.38 22.90 27.35
N TYR A 674 0.19 22.17 28.30
CA TYR A 674 0.08 20.71 28.35
C TYR A 674 -0.09 20.21 29.78
N CYS A 675 -0.68 19.03 29.92
CA CYS A 675 -0.77 18.28 31.17
C CYS A 675 0.02 16.97 31.04
N LYS A 676 0.89 16.72 32.04
CA LYS A 676 1.57 15.43 32.23
C LYS A 676 1.53 15.13 33.74
N ASP A 677 0.45 14.50 34.16
CA ASP A 677 0.17 14.24 35.59
C ASP A 677 -0.12 12.75 35.77
N GLY A 678 0.86 12.01 36.32
CA GLY A 678 0.78 10.56 36.46
C GLY A 678 0.54 9.85 35.11
N HIS A 679 -0.59 9.15 35.00
CA HIS A 679 -1.00 8.48 33.78
C HIS A 679 -1.83 9.36 32.81
N HIS A 680 -2.16 10.58 33.23
CA HIS A 680 -2.97 11.51 32.47
C HIS A 680 -2.08 12.41 31.60
N MET A 681 -2.38 12.48 30.32
CA MET A 681 -1.70 13.35 29.37
C MET A 681 -2.74 14.13 28.57
N GLY A 682 -2.57 15.45 28.46
CA GLY A 682 -3.47 16.33 27.74
C GLY A 682 -2.77 17.52 27.12
N LEU A 683 -3.28 17.99 25.98
CA LEU A 683 -2.84 19.22 25.31
C LEU A 683 -3.97 20.24 25.34
N VAL A 684 -3.64 21.49 25.63
CA VAL A 684 -4.59 22.62 25.68
C VAL A 684 -4.29 23.54 24.52
N TYR A 685 -5.30 23.75 23.66
CA TYR A 685 -5.21 24.53 22.43
C TYR A 685 -6.13 25.76 22.48
N GLU A 686 -5.86 26.72 21.57
CA GLU A 686 -6.85 27.74 21.25
C GLU A 686 -8.16 27.12 20.73
N TYR A 687 -9.28 27.74 21.03
CA TYR A 687 -10.59 27.23 20.64
C TYR A 687 -10.99 27.70 19.23
N MET A 688 -11.36 26.76 18.40
CA MET A 688 -11.77 27.01 17.00
C MET A 688 -13.30 26.85 16.92
N SER A 689 -14.01 27.99 16.92
CA SER A 689 -15.47 28.03 17.15
C SER A 689 -16.31 27.46 16.02
N GLU A 690 -15.83 27.53 14.77
CA GLU A 690 -16.55 27.06 13.58
C GLU A 690 -16.25 25.60 13.24
N GLY A 691 -15.46 24.89 14.07
CA GLY A 691 -15.16 23.46 13.92
C GLY A 691 -14.24 23.15 12.75
N THR A 692 -14.49 22.02 12.09
CA THR A 692 -13.64 21.52 10.99
C THR A 692 -14.11 22.01 9.61
N LEU A 693 -13.18 22.18 8.69
CA LEU A 693 -13.51 22.46 7.28
C LEU A 693 -14.45 21.40 6.68
N HIS A 694 -14.25 20.13 7.07
CA HIS A 694 -15.12 19.03 6.63
C HIS A 694 -16.60 19.26 7.02
N GLU A 695 -16.86 19.70 8.25
CA GLU A 695 -18.22 19.99 8.74
C GLU A 695 -18.84 21.17 7.99
N GLN A 696 -18.06 22.19 7.68
CA GLN A 696 -18.51 23.37 6.94
C GLN A 696 -18.80 23.04 5.47
N ILE A 697 -17.98 22.21 4.81
CA ILE A 697 -18.24 21.73 3.44
C ILE A 697 -19.46 20.80 3.42
N ALA A 698 -19.62 19.91 4.40
CA ALA A 698 -20.77 18.99 4.47
C ALA A 698 -22.11 19.71 4.79
N GLY A 699 -22.07 20.94 5.26
CA GLY A 699 -23.26 21.71 5.67
C GLY A 699 -23.80 21.35 7.04
N ASN A 700 -23.01 20.67 7.87
CA ASN A 700 -23.33 20.22 9.23
C ASN A 700 -22.77 21.18 10.31
N GLY A 701 -22.12 22.27 9.91
CA GLY A 701 -21.51 23.24 10.83
C GLY A 701 -22.54 24.05 11.64
N SER A 702 -22.04 24.79 12.64
CA SER A 702 -22.84 25.67 13.52
C SER A 702 -23.59 26.76 12.75
N SER A 703 -23.08 27.16 11.61
CA SER A 703 -23.67 28.12 10.68
C SER A 703 -24.35 27.36 9.54
N ARG A 704 -25.67 27.45 9.42
CA ARG A 704 -26.47 26.85 8.31
C ARG A 704 -26.20 27.46 6.93
N ARG A 705 -25.16 28.30 6.77
CA ARG A 705 -24.82 28.97 5.51
C ARG A 705 -23.73 28.20 4.78
N CYS A 706 -23.93 27.90 3.51
CA CYS A 706 -22.91 27.35 2.64
C CYS A 706 -21.77 28.37 2.48
N LEU A 707 -20.51 27.92 2.55
CA LEU A 707 -19.35 28.76 2.28
C LEU A 707 -19.40 29.31 0.85
N THR A 708 -19.25 30.62 0.70
CA THR A 708 -19.08 31.27 -0.62
C THR A 708 -17.76 30.87 -1.26
N TRP A 709 -17.64 31.04 -2.59
CA TRP A 709 -16.40 30.73 -3.29
C TRP A 709 -15.22 31.56 -2.77
N THR A 710 -15.41 32.83 -2.53
CA THR A 710 -14.40 33.72 -1.93
C THR A 710 -13.92 33.22 -0.57
N GLN A 711 -14.83 32.74 0.30
CA GLN A 711 -14.48 32.16 1.59
C GLN A 711 -13.68 30.85 1.42
N ARG A 712 -14.07 29.99 0.48
CA ARG A 712 -13.36 28.75 0.17
C ARG A 712 -11.93 29.02 -0.35
N LEU A 713 -11.75 30.05 -1.19
CA LEU A 713 -10.44 30.50 -1.67
C LEU A 713 -9.55 31.01 -0.53
N ARG A 714 -10.11 31.81 0.39
CA ARG A 714 -9.35 32.30 1.56
C ARG A 714 -8.92 31.15 2.46
N ILE A 715 -9.81 30.22 2.76
CA ILE A 715 -9.51 29.00 3.55
C ILE A 715 -8.42 28.17 2.85
N ALA A 716 -8.51 27.99 1.52
CA ALA A 716 -7.48 27.29 0.75
C ALA A 716 -6.11 27.99 0.84
N LEU A 717 -6.07 29.30 0.63
CA LEU A 717 -4.85 30.10 0.69
C LEU A 717 -4.22 30.06 2.08
N GLU A 718 -4.98 30.26 3.13
CA GLU A 718 -4.52 30.25 4.51
C GLU A 718 -3.98 28.88 4.93
N SER A 719 -4.68 27.80 4.54
CA SER A 719 -4.22 26.43 4.76
C SER A 719 -2.90 26.16 4.00
N ALA A 720 -2.79 26.63 2.75
CA ALA A 720 -1.56 26.53 1.96
C ALA A 720 -0.38 27.29 2.62
N GLN A 721 -0.63 28.49 3.18
CA GLN A 721 0.39 29.26 3.91
C GLN A 721 0.85 28.52 5.18
N GLY A 722 -0.04 27.86 5.90
CA GLY A 722 0.30 27.01 7.03
C GLY A 722 1.23 25.87 6.64
N LEU A 723 0.93 25.15 5.54
CA LEU A 723 1.78 24.08 5.01
C LEU A 723 3.12 24.59 4.47
N GLU A 724 3.13 25.72 3.78
CA GLU A 724 4.35 26.36 3.29
C GLU A 724 5.30 26.67 4.46
N TYR A 725 4.78 27.22 5.56
CA TYR A 725 5.56 27.47 6.77
C TYR A 725 6.16 26.19 7.35
N LEU A 726 5.42 25.09 7.43
CA LEU A 726 5.95 23.80 7.89
C LEU A 726 7.08 23.30 7.00
N HIS A 727 6.93 23.43 5.67
CA HIS A 727 7.90 22.91 4.70
C HIS A 727 9.16 23.77 4.55
N ARG A 728 9.08 25.10 4.76
CA ARG A 728 10.18 26.05 4.49
C ARG A 728 10.48 27.00 5.62
N GLY A 729 9.51 27.35 6.46
CA GLY A 729 9.68 28.29 7.57
C GLY A 729 10.22 27.64 8.84
N CYS A 730 10.08 26.34 8.99
CA CYS A 730 10.58 25.60 10.14
C CYS A 730 12.03 25.14 9.94
N ASN A 731 12.81 25.11 11.04
CA ASN A 731 14.15 24.53 11.06
C ASN A 731 14.29 23.53 12.22
N PRO A 732 14.42 22.19 11.95
CA PRO A 732 14.35 21.58 10.61
C PRO A 732 12.92 21.61 10.03
N PRO A 733 12.78 21.53 8.69
CA PRO A 733 11.49 21.43 8.01
C PRO A 733 10.62 20.27 8.51
N LEU A 734 9.32 20.44 8.45
CA LEU A 734 8.32 19.47 8.94
C LEU A 734 7.41 18.98 7.80
N ILE A 735 7.13 17.68 7.79
CA ILE A 735 6.10 17.04 6.96
C ILE A 735 4.93 16.71 7.88
N HIS A 736 3.72 17.14 7.53
CA HIS A 736 2.52 16.95 8.35
C HIS A 736 2.02 15.50 8.35
N ARG A 737 1.96 14.86 7.18
CA ARG A 737 1.59 13.45 6.92
C ARG A 737 0.11 13.09 7.10
N ASP A 738 -0.73 14.01 7.56
CA ASP A 738 -2.18 13.77 7.69
C ASP A 738 -2.99 15.03 7.36
N VAL A 739 -2.66 15.66 6.23
CA VAL A 739 -3.41 16.82 5.70
C VAL A 739 -4.75 16.33 5.17
N LYS A 740 -5.85 16.89 5.72
CA LYS A 740 -7.23 16.54 5.35
C LYS A 740 -8.21 17.59 5.87
N ALA A 741 -9.41 17.64 5.33
CA ALA A 741 -10.41 18.65 5.71
C ALA A 741 -10.83 18.58 7.20
N THR A 742 -10.73 17.44 7.88
CA THR A 742 -11.00 17.32 9.33
C THR A 742 -9.86 17.87 10.20
N ASN A 743 -8.66 18.07 9.66
CA ASN A 743 -7.49 18.62 10.36
C ASN A 743 -7.26 20.10 10.01
N ILE A 744 -8.16 20.73 9.28
CA ILE A 744 -8.22 22.17 9.05
C ILE A 744 -9.38 22.71 9.87
N LEU A 745 -9.07 23.55 10.85
CA LEU A 745 -10.04 24.13 11.80
C LEU A 745 -10.28 25.58 11.46
N LEU A 746 -11.49 26.07 11.76
CA LEU A 746 -11.93 27.43 11.46
C LEU A 746 -12.34 28.17 12.75
N ASN A 747 -11.92 29.42 12.87
CA ASN A 747 -12.32 30.31 13.95
C ASN A 747 -13.60 31.11 13.58
N GLU A 748 -14.06 31.99 14.46
CA GLU A 748 -15.27 32.81 14.28
C GLU A 748 -15.26 33.69 13.02
N LYS A 749 -14.06 34.00 12.49
CA LYS A 749 -13.87 34.80 11.27
C LYS A 749 -13.69 33.93 10.03
N LEU A 750 -13.85 32.61 10.16
CA LEU A 750 -13.54 31.60 9.13
C LEU A 750 -12.06 31.58 8.72
N GLU A 751 -11.15 32.09 9.57
CA GLU A 751 -9.70 31.96 9.35
C GLU A 751 -9.26 30.50 9.57
N ALA A 752 -8.52 29.94 8.62
CA ALA A 752 -8.11 28.55 8.63
C ALA A 752 -6.81 28.31 9.38
N LYS A 753 -6.79 27.26 10.20
CA LYS A 753 -5.60 26.79 10.91
C LYS A 753 -5.45 25.28 10.80
N ILE A 754 -4.25 24.81 10.45
CA ILE A 754 -3.93 23.38 10.40
C ILE A 754 -3.69 22.86 11.82
N ALA A 755 -4.20 21.69 12.13
CA ALA A 755 -4.17 21.03 13.44
C ALA A 755 -3.74 19.56 13.34
N ASP A 756 -3.47 18.93 14.49
CA ASP A 756 -3.17 17.50 14.68
C ASP A 756 -1.79 17.08 14.13
N PHE A 757 -0.74 17.49 14.82
CA PHE A 757 0.67 17.22 14.49
C PHE A 757 1.20 15.89 15.03
N GLY A 758 0.33 15.03 15.58
CA GLY A 758 0.72 13.75 16.19
C GLY A 758 1.43 12.77 15.25
N LEU A 759 1.24 12.92 13.95
CA LEU A 759 1.88 12.11 12.90
C LEU A 759 3.02 12.83 12.19
N SER A 760 3.29 14.10 12.50
CA SER A 760 4.27 14.93 11.79
C SER A 760 5.72 14.49 12.03
N LYS A 761 6.59 14.74 11.06
CA LYS A 761 8.01 14.39 11.11
C LYS A 761 8.92 15.52 10.62
N THR A 762 10.08 15.66 11.28
CA THR A 762 11.15 16.53 10.80
C THR A 762 11.84 15.93 9.57
N PHE A 763 12.23 16.80 8.64
CA PHE A 763 12.94 16.46 7.43
C PHE A 763 14.28 17.24 7.39
N ASN A 764 15.42 16.54 7.30
CA ASN A 764 16.73 17.16 7.18
C ASN A 764 17.20 17.14 5.74
N HIS A 765 17.29 18.32 5.12
CA HIS A 765 17.74 18.50 3.74
C HIS A 765 19.24 18.18 3.55
N ASP A 766 20.06 18.43 4.58
CA ASP A 766 21.53 18.37 4.49
C ASP A 766 22.16 16.99 4.66
N SER A 767 21.39 15.99 5.12
CA SER A 767 21.96 14.67 5.43
C SER A 767 21.80 13.62 4.32
N GLY A 768 21.12 13.94 3.20
CA GLY A 768 20.79 12.94 2.16
C GLY A 768 20.00 11.74 2.69
N MET A 769 19.67 11.74 3.97
CA MET A 769 18.99 10.67 4.68
C MET A 769 17.49 10.90 4.60
N GLN A 770 16.86 10.32 3.59
CA GLN A 770 15.40 10.26 3.50
C GLN A 770 14.85 9.55 4.72
N VAL A 771 13.89 10.17 5.41
CA VAL A 771 13.27 9.61 6.61
C VAL A 771 12.38 8.42 6.22
N SER A 772 12.95 7.23 6.25
CA SER A 772 12.16 5.98 6.13
C SER A 772 11.31 5.79 7.38
N THR A 773 10.05 5.44 7.22
CA THR A 773 9.15 5.14 8.33
C THR A 773 8.79 3.66 8.33
N TYR A 774 8.98 2.99 9.47
CA TYR A 774 8.58 1.59 9.65
C TYR A 774 7.05 1.38 9.67
N SER A 775 6.26 2.45 9.62
CA SER A 775 4.80 2.39 9.55
C SER A 775 4.26 3.46 8.61
N LEU A 776 3.48 3.04 7.64
CA LEU A 776 2.67 3.92 6.82
C LEU A 776 1.56 4.52 7.69
N VAL A 777 1.43 5.84 7.68
CA VAL A 777 0.38 6.57 8.39
C VAL A 777 -0.23 7.63 7.48
N GLY A 778 -1.50 7.95 7.72
CA GLY A 778 -2.28 8.90 6.94
C GLY A 778 -3.73 8.45 6.81
N THR A 779 -4.56 9.24 6.16
CA THR A 779 -6.00 9.00 6.02
C THR A 779 -6.34 8.51 4.60
N HIS A 780 -7.12 7.43 4.50
CA HIS A 780 -7.58 6.88 3.21
C HIS A 780 -8.32 7.96 2.39
N GLY A 781 -8.00 8.04 1.09
CA GLY A 781 -8.49 9.06 0.17
C GLY A 781 -7.60 10.31 0.04
N TYR A 782 -6.72 10.58 1.03
CA TYR A 782 -5.75 11.69 1.01
C TYR A 782 -4.30 11.22 0.87
N LEU A 783 -4.07 9.92 1.03
CA LEU A 783 -2.74 9.33 1.08
C LEU A 783 -2.07 9.39 -0.30
N ASP A 784 -0.89 9.99 -0.36
CA ASP A 784 -0.04 10.08 -1.53
C ASP A 784 0.36 8.68 -2.04
N PRO A 785 0.06 8.32 -3.30
CA PRO A 785 0.42 7.02 -3.87
C PRO A 785 1.93 6.74 -3.85
N GLU A 786 2.77 7.76 -4.06
CA GLU A 786 4.23 7.61 -4.02
C GLU A 786 4.72 7.42 -2.58
N TYR A 787 4.19 8.16 -1.61
CA TYR A 787 4.48 7.91 -0.19
C TYR A 787 4.00 6.52 0.23
N TYR A 788 2.83 6.12 -0.23
CA TYR A 788 2.30 4.78 0.01
C TYR A 788 3.26 3.70 -0.52
N ALA A 789 3.72 3.84 -1.76
CA ALA A 789 4.60 2.87 -2.41
C ALA A 789 6.02 2.85 -1.81
N THR A 790 6.58 4.02 -1.48
CA THR A 790 7.98 4.16 -1.05
C THR A 790 8.18 4.10 0.45
N GLN A 791 7.10 4.26 1.25
CA GLN A 791 7.14 4.46 2.70
C GLN A 791 8.02 5.65 3.14
N LYS A 792 8.32 6.56 2.21
CA LYS A 792 9.13 7.75 2.42
C LYS A 792 8.27 9.00 2.27
N PRO A 793 7.77 9.58 3.37
CA PRO A 793 7.03 10.82 3.28
C PRO A 793 7.96 11.95 2.85
N THR A 794 7.46 12.83 2.00
CA THR A 794 8.11 14.05 1.54
C THR A 794 7.18 15.24 1.69
N THR A 795 7.69 16.46 1.54
CA THR A 795 6.83 17.65 1.47
C THR A 795 5.82 17.55 0.32
N LYS A 796 6.14 16.82 -0.75
CA LYS A 796 5.25 16.58 -1.89
C LYS A 796 4.10 15.61 -1.54
N SER A 797 4.23 14.81 -0.48
CA SER A 797 3.12 13.98 0.03
C SER A 797 2.04 14.86 0.66
N ASP A 798 2.40 15.88 1.43
CA ASP A 798 1.44 16.87 1.95
C ASP A 798 0.78 17.66 0.82
N VAL A 799 1.55 18.00 -0.25
CA VAL A 799 1.01 18.66 -1.45
C VAL A 799 -0.08 17.81 -2.11
N TYR A 800 0.14 16.49 -2.23
CA TYR A 800 -0.88 15.59 -2.78
C TYR A 800 -2.15 15.61 -1.93
N SER A 801 -2.03 15.44 -0.63
CA SER A 801 -3.16 15.46 0.30
C SER A 801 -3.89 16.81 0.27
N PHE A 802 -3.16 17.92 0.14
CA PHE A 802 -3.73 19.25 -0.01
C PHE A 802 -4.49 19.42 -1.35
N GLY A 803 -3.99 18.81 -2.44
CA GLY A 803 -4.71 18.75 -3.71
C GLY A 803 -6.10 18.10 -3.59
N VAL A 804 -6.22 17.06 -2.76
CA VAL A 804 -7.52 16.44 -2.43
C VAL A 804 -8.43 17.43 -1.68
N VAL A 805 -7.89 18.16 -0.70
CA VAL A 805 -8.64 19.20 0.03
C VAL A 805 -9.15 20.29 -0.94
N LEU A 806 -8.33 20.71 -1.91
CA LEU A 806 -8.78 21.68 -2.93
C LEU A 806 -9.96 21.15 -3.75
N LEU A 807 -9.94 19.87 -4.13
CA LEU A 807 -11.07 19.24 -4.80
C LEU A 807 -12.32 19.18 -3.91
N GLU A 808 -12.19 18.94 -2.61
CA GLU A 808 -13.32 19.00 -1.67
C GLU A 808 -13.91 20.41 -1.59
N LEU A 809 -13.06 21.44 -1.59
CA LEU A 809 -13.51 22.85 -1.62
C LEU A 809 -14.23 23.24 -2.92
N VAL A 810 -13.75 22.75 -4.07
CA VAL A 810 -14.38 23.00 -5.37
C VAL A 810 -15.72 22.27 -5.50
N THR A 811 -15.74 20.98 -5.15
CA THR A 811 -16.86 20.08 -5.49
C THR A 811 -17.92 19.98 -4.40
N GLY A 812 -17.59 20.36 -3.17
CA GLY A 812 -18.45 20.11 -2.00
C GLY A 812 -18.62 18.62 -1.67
N LYS A 813 -17.78 17.72 -2.23
CA LYS A 813 -17.84 16.26 -2.05
C LYS A 813 -16.68 15.78 -1.20
N PRO A 814 -16.84 14.66 -0.46
CA PRO A 814 -15.75 14.07 0.33
C PRO A 814 -14.70 13.41 -0.56
N ALA A 815 -13.49 13.19 -0.04
CA ALA A 815 -12.36 12.56 -0.72
C ALA A 815 -12.70 11.20 -1.40
N ILE A 816 -13.66 10.46 -0.85
CA ILE A 816 -14.26 9.26 -1.46
C ILE A 816 -15.72 9.57 -1.79
N VAL A 817 -16.01 9.72 -3.05
CA VAL A 817 -17.36 10.02 -3.61
C VAL A 817 -18.09 8.69 -3.83
N ARG A 818 -19.32 8.58 -3.34
CA ARG A 818 -20.23 7.44 -3.58
C ARG A 818 -21.28 7.83 -4.62
N ASP A 819 -20.99 7.54 -5.92
CA ASP A 819 -21.88 7.91 -7.04
C ASP A 819 -21.56 7.09 -8.31
N PRO A 820 -22.23 6.00 -8.60
CA PRO A 820 -22.93 5.03 -7.72
C PRO A 820 -21.98 4.19 -6.86
N GLU A 821 -20.71 4.02 -7.26
CA GLU A 821 -19.69 3.26 -6.57
C GLU A 821 -18.66 4.17 -5.88
N PRO A 822 -18.04 3.71 -4.77
CA PRO A 822 -17.00 4.47 -4.10
C PRO A 822 -15.82 4.76 -5.05
N THR A 823 -15.61 6.02 -5.37
CA THR A 823 -14.57 6.48 -6.29
C THR A 823 -13.77 7.59 -5.62
N ASN A 824 -12.46 7.65 -5.85
CA ASN A 824 -11.64 8.77 -5.40
C ASN A 824 -12.10 10.06 -6.08
N ILE A 825 -12.17 11.16 -5.32
CA ILE A 825 -12.60 12.47 -5.81
C ILE A 825 -11.76 12.95 -7.00
N ILE A 826 -10.48 12.57 -7.07
CA ILE A 826 -9.57 12.93 -8.18
C ILE A 826 -10.08 12.32 -9.49
N ASP A 827 -10.36 11.02 -9.49
CA ASP A 827 -10.83 10.31 -10.68
C ASP A 827 -12.26 10.71 -11.03
N TRP A 828 -13.08 11.01 -10.02
CA TRP A 828 -14.42 11.54 -10.20
C TRP A 828 -14.37 12.90 -10.92
N ALA A 829 -13.51 13.81 -10.46
CA ALA A 829 -13.34 15.14 -11.08
C ALA A 829 -12.77 15.03 -12.50
N ARG A 830 -11.69 14.25 -12.71
CA ARG A 830 -11.07 14.03 -14.03
C ARG A 830 -12.07 13.53 -15.07
N ARG A 831 -12.88 12.53 -14.71
CA ARG A 831 -13.91 11.97 -15.64
C ARG A 831 -14.97 12.99 -16.05
N ARG A 832 -15.32 13.93 -15.18
CA ARG A 832 -16.30 14.99 -15.49
C ARG A 832 -15.67 16.12 -16.28
N LEU A 833 -14.48 16.55 -15.94
CA LEU A 833 -13.71 17.57 -16.68
C LEU A 833 -13.36 17.14 -18.11
N ALA A 834 -13.11 15.86 -18.35
CA ALA A 834 -12.89 15.32 -19.69
C ALA A 834 -14.07 15.56 -20.65
N ARG A 835 -15.26 15.93 -20.15
CA ARG A 835 -16.44 16.31 -20.94
C ARG A 835 -16.52 17.82 -21.18
N GLY A 836 -15.51 18.59 -20.79
CA GLY A 836 -15.42 20.05 -21.01
C GLY A 836 -16.33 20.91 -20.13
N ASN A 837 -17.02 20.32 -19.14
CA ASN A 837 -17.98 21.04 -18.31
C ASN A 837 -17.52 21.14 -16.86
N ILE A 838 -17.06 22.35 -16.46
CA ILE A 838 -16.66 22.65 -15.07
C ILE A 838 -17.88 22.76 -14.15
N GLU A 839 -19.02 23.24 -14.64
CA GLU A 839 -20.25 23.41 -13.85
C GLU A 839 -20.74 22.08 -13.25
N GLY A 840 -20.53 20.97 -13.97
CA GLY A 840 -20.85 19.63 -13.49
C GLY A 840 -19.91 19.11 -12.38
N VAL A 841 -18.82 19.83 -12.08
CA VAL A 841 -17.82 19.50 -11.05
C VAL A 841 -18.00 20.37 -9.82
N VAL A 842 -18.39 21.62 -10.00
CA VAL A 842 -18.54 22.63 -8.95
C VAL A 842 -19.69 22.29 -8.01
N ASP A 843 -19.56 22.65 -6.73
CA ASP A 843 -20.61 22.51 -5.74
C ASP A 843 -21.85 23.32 -6.12
N ALA A 844 -22.93 22.64 -6.47
CA ALA A 844 -24.19 23.25 -6.89
C ALA A 844 -24.77 24.22 -5.85
N ARG A 845 -24.40 24.12 -4.58
CA ARG A 845 -24.83 25.01 -3.50
C ARG A 845 -24.25 26.41 -3.60
N MET A 846 -23.24 26.63 -4.44
CA MET A 846 -22.69 27.95 -4.73
C MET A 846 -23.55 28.76 -5.72
N HIS A 847 -24.56 28.14 -6.35
CA HIS A 847 -25.55 28.78 -7.23
C HIS A 847 -24.99 29.67 -8.33
N GLY A 848 -23.78 29.34 -8.85
CA GLY A 848 -23.14 30.15 -9.92
C GLY A 848 -22.44 31.43 -9.44
N ASN A 849 -22.45 31.72 -8.13
CA ASN A 849 -21.78 32.91 -7.56
C ASN A 849 -20.26 32.68 -7.42
N TYR A 850 -19.57 32.66 -8.54
CA TYR A 850 -18.11 32.49 -8.59
C TYR A 850 -17.56 32.91 -9.96
N ASP A 851 -16.33 33.38 -10.03
CA ASP A 851 -15.60 33.53 -11.28
C ASP A 851 -15.20 32.17 -11.83
N VAL A 852 -15.62 31.89 -13.07
CA VAL A 852 -15.39 30.59 -13.73
C VAL A 852 -13.89 30.31 -13.94
N ASN A 853 -13.09 31.37 -14.24
CA ASN A 853 -11.65 31.24 -14.47
C ASN A 853 -10.92 30.92 -13.16
N SER A 854 -11.35 31.54 -12.03
CA SER A 854 -10.78 31.24 -10.72
C SER A 854 -11.05 29.78 -10.32
N VAL A 855 -12.24 29.26 -10.57
CA VAL A 855 -12.60 27.86 -10.32
C VAL A 855 -11.79 26.89 -11.19
N TRP A 856 -11.66 27.18 -12.49
CA TRP A 856 -10.83 26.39 -13.40
C TRP A 856 -9.38 26.33 -12.92
N LYS A 857 -8.83 27.49 -12.55
CA LYS A 857 -7.45 27.59 -12.07
C LYS A 857 -7.21 26.80 -10.78
N VAL A 858 -8.13 26.90 -9.79
CA VAL A 858 -8.04 26.09 -8.55
C VAL A 858 -8.12 24.59 -8.86
N THR A 859 -9.00 24.21 -9.78
CA THR A 859 -9.14 22.81 -10.18
C THR A 859 -7.88 22.30 -10.88
N ASP A 860 -7.25 23.09 -11.73
CA ASP A 860 -5.97 22.77 -12.37
C ASP A 860 -4.83 22.63 -11.33
N ILE A 861 -4.76 23.57 -10.36
CA ILE A 861 -3.82 23.47 -9.24
C ILE A 861 -4.02 22.15 -8.47
N ALA A 862 -5.27 21.82 -8.15
CA ALA A 862 -5.60 20.59 -7.43
C ALA A 862 -5.17 19.33 -8.20
N LEU A 863 -5.40 19.30 -9.51
CA LEU A 863 -5.00 18.20 -10.38
C LEU A 863 -3.48 18.08 -10.52
N LYS A 864 -2.76 19.22 -10.58
CA LYS A 864 -1.29 19.26 -10.56
C LYS A 864 -0.73 18.78 -9.20
N CYS A 865 -1.34 19.18 -8.10
CA CYS A 865 -0.98 18.67 -6.76
C CYS A 865 -1.17 17.16 -6.64
N THR A 866 -2.17 16.59 -7.31
CA THR A 866 -2.52 15.16 -7.26
C THR A 866 -1.90 14.33 -8.39
N MET A 867 -0.81 14.82 -9.02
CA MET A 867 -0.02 14.03 -9.98
C MET A 867 0.61 12.81 -9.29
N GLN A 868 0.71 11.69 -10.01
CA GLN A 868 1.24 10.45 -9.44
C GLN A 868 2.71 10.60 -9.01
N ALA A 869 3.55 11.17 -9.88
CA ALA A 869 4.95 11.41 -9.55
C ALA A 869 5.13 12.69 -8.72
N SER A 870 5.76 12.60 -7.57
CA SER A 870 6.02 13.75 -6.67
C SER A 870 6.83 14.86 -7.32
N SER A 871 7.72 14.51 -8.27
CA SER A 871 8.52 15.46 -9.04
C SER A 871 7.69 16.39 -9.95
N GLN A 872 6.50 15.96 -10.35
CA GLN A 872 5.58 16.72 -11.20
C GLN A 872 4.64 17.65 -10.40
N ARG A 873 4.58 17.47 -9.08
CA ARG A 873 3.73 18.27 -8.19
C ARG A 873 4.41 19.62 -7.91
N PRO A 874 3.65 20.71 -7.81
CA PRO A 874 4.18 22.00 -7.39
C PRO A 874 4.71 21.94 -5.93
N SER A 875 5.50 22.92 -5.52
CA SER A 875 5.81 23.21 -4.12
C SER A 875 4.64 23.99 -3.48
N MET A 876 4.55 23.97 -2.14
CA MET A 876 3.54 24.78 -1.46
C MET A 876 3.68 26.28 -1.74
N THR A 877 4.90 26.79 -1.95
CA THR A 877 5.15 28.20 -2.37
C THR A 877 4.48 28.51 -3.71
N GLU A 878 4.59 27.61 -4.70
CA GLU A 878 3.94 27.78 -5.99
C GLU A 878 2.40 27.70 -5.87
N VAL A 879 1.91 26.80 -5.01
CA VAL A 879 0.48 26.68 -4.74
C VAL A 879 -0.08 27.94 -4.08
N VAL A 880 0.61 28.49 -3.09
CA VAL A 880 0.25 29.77 -2.43
C VAL A 880 0.18 30.91 -3.44
N GLY A 881 1.21 31.06 -4.32
CA GLY A 881 1.22 32.08 -5.36
C GLY A 881 0.01 31.95 -6.30
N GLN A 882 -0.27 30.74 -6.80
CA GLN A 882 -1.39 30.49 -7.72
C GLN A 882 -2.76 30.69 -7.06
N LEU A 883 -2.93 30.29 -5.77
CA LEU A 883 -4.19 30.52 -5.03
C LEU A 883 -4.42 32.02 -4.77
N HIS A 884 -3.35 32.80 -4.57
CA HIS A 884 -3.45 34.25 -4.43
C HIS A 884 -3.99 34.90 -5.72
N GLU A 885 -3.49 34.45 -6.87
CA GLU A 885 -4.00 34.90 -8.18
C GLU A 885 -5.47 34.49 -8.39
N CYS A 886 -5.89 33.31 -7.94
CA CYS A 886 -7.30 32.90 -8.00
C CYS A 886 -8.20 33.79 -7.13
N LEU A 887 -7.72 34.20 -5.95
CA LEU A 887 -8.45 35.09 -5.06
C LEU A 887 -8.60 36.50 -5.68
N GLN A 888 -7.56 37.01 -6.34
CA GLN A 888 -7.61 38.29 -7.06
C GLN A 888 -8.65 38.28 -8.19
N LEU A 889 -8.71 37.19 -8.98
CA LEU A 889 -9.74 37.02 -10.02
C LEU A 889 -11.14 37.08 -9.44
N GLU A 890 -11.39 36.48 -8.32
CA GLU A 890 -12.69 36.46 -7.65
C GLU A 890 -13.05 37.80 -7.02
N GLU A 891 -12.08 38.56 -6.49
CA GLU A 891 -12.31 39.89 -5.91
C GLU A 891 -12.65 40.92 -6.98
N VAL A 892 -12.09 40.84 -8.19
CA VAL A 892 -12.48 41.67 -9.34
C VAL A 892 -13.92 41.34 -9.75
N HIS A 893 -14.30 40.06 -9.87
CA HIS A 893 -15.65 39.63 -10.22
C HIS A 893 -16.71 40.11 -9.21
N THR A 894 -16.39 40.07 -7.92
CA THR A 894 -17.33 40.54 -6.86
C THR A 894 -17.37 42.08 -6.76
N GLY A 895 -16.28 42.77 -7.14
CA GLY A 895 -16.21 44.24 -7.23
C GLY A 895 -17.10 44.79 -8.34
N ASP A 896 -17.06 44.19 -9.52
CA ASP A 896 -17.89 44.58 -10.67
C ASP A 896 -19.40 44.34 -10.46
N ALA A 897 -19.75 43.30 -9.70
CA ALA A 897 -21.13 43.02 -9.30
C ALA A 897 -21.71 44.05 -8.32
N ALA A 898 -20.88 44.74 -7.55
CA ALA A 898 -21.30 45.79 -6.60
C ALA A 898 -21.48 47.16 -7.23
N THR A 899 -20.90 47.41 -8.42
CA THR A 899 -21.02 48.70 -9.19
C THR A 899 -22.07 48.64 -10.29
N GLY A 900 -22.67 47.49 -10.58
CA GLY A 900 -23.58 47.27 -11.71
C GLY A 900 -25.06 47.39 -11.41
N SER A 901 -25.53 48.47 -10.70
CA SER A 901 -26.95 48.82 -10.63
C SER A 901 -27.13 50.25 -11.04
N PHE A 902 -27.25 50.47 -12.32
CA PHE A 902 -27.99 51.58 -13.03
C PHE A 902 -27.42 51.68 -14.48
N TYR A 903 -28.12 51.15 -15.45
CA TYR A 903 -28.57 51.76 -16.68
C TYR A 903 -29.21 50.72 -17.62
N THR A 904 -30.45 51.02 -17.92
CA THR A 904 -31.25 50.35 -18.94
C THR A 904 -30.82 50.79 -20.35
N GLY A 905 -30.79 49.87 -21.29
CA GLY A 905 -31.27 50.11 -22.65
C GLY A 905 -30.24 50.13 -23.76
N THR A 906 -30.54 49.32 -24.76
CA THR A 906 -30.32 49.39 -26.21
C THR A 906 -29.06 48.69 -26.78
N SER A 907 -29.42 47.68 -27.51
CA SER A 907 -28.77 46.99 -28.65
C SER A 907 -27.66 47.71 -29.39
N ARG A 908 -26.56 47.01 -29.70
CA ARG A 908 -26.02 46.79 -31.05
C ARG A 908 -24.73 45.97 -31.01
N ASP A 909 -24.68 45.05 -31.92
CA ASP A 909 -23.65 44.10 -32.36
C ASP A 909 -22.37 44.77 -32.89
N PRO A 910 -21.41 43.95 -33.43
CA PRO A 910 -20.24 43.35 -32.82
C PRO A 910 -18.90 43.83 -33.41
N ASN A 911 -17.81 43.29 -32.93
CA ASN A 911 -16.47 43.32 -33.49
C ASN A 911 -15.42 44.17 -32.73
N SER A 912 -14.68 43.55 -31.94
CA SER A 912 -13.20 43.64 -31.96
C SER A 912 -12.57 42.51 -31.14
N GLY A 913 -11.72 41.76 -31.83
CA GLY A 913 -11.08 40.58 -31.35
C GLY A 913 -9.94 40.85 -30.38
N TYR A 914 -9.78 39.86 -29.51
CA TYR A 914 -8.50 39.56 -28.93
C TYR A 914 -8.20 38.08 -29.09
N ASN A 915 -7.05 37.80 -29.70
CA ASN A 915 -6.50 36.48 -30.00
C ASN A 915 -6.30 35.65 -28.75
N ALA A 916 -7.15 34.62 -28.56
CA ALA A 916 -6.78 33.46 -27.79
C ALA A 916 -6.05 32.48 -28.71
N TYR A 917 -4.89 32.03 -28.31
CA TYR A 917 -4.20 30.95 -28.98
C TYR A 917 -5.05 29.68 -28.85
N ALA A 918 -5.80 29.38 -29.88
CA ALA A 918 -6.38 28.08 -30.09
C ALA A 918 -5.32 27.20 -30.77
N ALA A 919 -4.92 26.13 -30.13
CA ALA A 919 -4.26 25.03 -30.78
C ALA A 919 -5.31 24.36 -31.70
N ASP A 920 -5.05 24.40 -32.96
CA ASP A 920 -5.82 23.71 -34.01
C ASP A 920 -5.78 22.19 -33.81
N GLY A 921 -6.89 21.55 -34.13
CA GLY A 921 -6.93 20.15 -34.53
C GLY A 921 -7.71 19.19 -33.66
N ALA A 922 -9.00 19.43 -33.44
CA ALA A 922 -9.90 18.33 -33.17
C ALA A 922 -11.12 18.45 -34.12
N GLN A 923 -10.97 17.83 -35.26
CA GLN A 923 -12.15 17.45 -36.06
C GLN A 923 -12.95 16.45 -35.22
N SER A 924 -14.22 16.79 -35.02
CA SER A 924 -15.23 15.90 -34.47
C SER A 924 -15.33 14.65 -35.33
N ILE A 925 -14.77 13.58 -34.89
CA ILE A 925 -15.13 12.24 -35.34
C ILE A 925 -16.13 11.70 -34.34
N GLY A 926 -17.36 11.42 -34.85
CA GLY A 926 -18.44 10.88 -34.06
C GLY A 926 -18.03 9.65 -33.26
N ALA A 927 -18.70 9.46 -32.16
CA ALA A 927 -18.59 8.30 -31.30
C ALA A 927 -18.91 7.02 -32.12
N HIS A 928 -17.90 6.47 -32.74
CA HIS A 928 -17.91 5.07 -33.13
C HIS A 928 -17.35 4.31 -31.94
N GLN A 929 -18.19 3.52 -31.30
CA GLN A 929 -17.75 2.39 -30.53
C GLN A 929 -16.82 1.57 -31.43
N SER A 930 -15.52 1.72 -31.26
CA SER A 930 -14.56 0.84 -31.92
C SER A 930 -14.60 -0.50 -31.21
N SER A 931 -15.37 -1.41 -31.75
CA SER A 931 -15.21 -2.80 -31.47
C SER A 931 -13.85 -3.23 -32.01
N THR A 932 -12.89 -3.25 -31.17
CA THR A 932 -11.55 -3.78 -31.45
C THR A 932 -11.60 -5.30 -31.38
N THR A 933 -11.07 -5.95 -32.34
CA THR A 933 -11.12 -7.39 -32.59
C THR A 933 -9.73 -8.01 -32.67
N ALA A 934 -9.49 -9.18 -32.11
CA ALA A 934 -8.22 -9.87 -31.85
C ALA A 934 -7.90 -11.08 -32.75
N PHE A 935 -6.70 -11.57 -32.90
CA PHE A 935 -6.24 -12.36 -34.02
C PHE A 935 -5.03 -13.30 -33.88
N GLU A 936 -4.77 -14.22 -34.74
CA GLU A 936 -3.69 -15.21 -34.69
C GLU A 936 -3.15 -15.79 -36.03
N MET A 937 -2.02 -16.52 -36.01
CA MET A 937 -1.19 -16.85 -37.19
C MET A 937 -0.89 -18.36 -37.42
N GLU A 938 -0.83 -18.95 -38.60
CA GLU A 938 -0.53 -20.33 -38.94
C GLU A 938 0.87 -20.57 -39.53
N HIS A 939 1.49 -21.67 -39.07
CA HIS A 939 2.59 -22.31 -39.74
C HIS A 939 2.19 -23.74 -40.11
N ASP A 940 2.35 -24.08 -41.39
CA ASP A 940 1.93 -25.34 -42.03
C ASP A 940 2.76 -26.57 -41.62
N ILE A 941 3.51 -26.51 -40.51
CA ILE A 941 4.32 -27.62 -39.99
C ILE A 941 4.12 -27.68 -38.47
N GLY A 942 3.09 -28.41 -38.05
CA GLY A 942 2.76 -29.04 -36.77
C GLY A 942 3.62 -28.74 -35.54
N ARG A 943 3.99 -27.48 -35.27
CA ARG A 943 4.59 -27.07 -34.02
C ARG A 943 3.65 -26.11 -33.27
N GLU A 944 3.15 -26.55 -32.17
CA GLU A 944 2.58 -25.66 -31.13
C GLU A 944 3.51 -24.46 -30.93
N LEU A 945 2.97 -23.28 -30.61
CA LEU A 945 3.70 -22.25 -29.89
C LEU A 945 4.06 -22.83 -28.50
N ARG A 946 4.78 -23.93 -28.48
CA ARG A 946 5.52 -24.30 -27.30
C ARG A 946 6.61 -23.24 -27.15
N MET A 947 6.61 -22.56 -26.02
CA MET A 947 7.83 -22.01 -25.47
C MET A 947 8.74 -23.20 -25.16
N ASP A 948 9.21 -23.88 -26.20
CA ASP A 948 10.31 -24.80 -26.03
C ASP A 948 11.58 -23.95 -25.98
N THR A 949 12.01 -23.80 -24.77
CA THR A 949 13.37 -23.71 -24.26
C THR A 949 14.44 -23.34 -25.29
N GLY A 950 15.25 -22.44 -24.88
CA GLY A 950 16.42 -21.94 -25.55
C GLY A 950 17.26 -22.97 -26.34
N PRO A 951 18.25 -22.51 -27.08
CA PRO A 951 18.93 -23.29 -28.09
C PRO A 951 19.54 -24.56 -27.51
N VAL A 952 19.19 -25.70 -28.05
CA VAL A 952 20.02 -26.92 -27.93
C VAL A 952 21.35 -26.56 -28.55
N ALA A 953 22.33 -26.26 -27.71
CA ALA A 953 23.69 -26.14 -28.16
C ALA A 953 24.12 -27.51 -28.71
N ARG A 954 24.55 -27.50 -29.96
CA ARG A 954 25.49 -28.48 -30.45
C ARG A 954 26.87 -28.11 -29.97
#